data_c0dedc43889ae074b9a91e23cd7d8013
#
_entry.id   c0dedc43889ae074b9a91e23cd7d8013
#
_cell.length_a   1.000
_cell.length_b   1.000
_cell.length_c   1.000
_cell.angle_alpha   90.00
_cell.angle_beta   90.00
_cell.angle_gamma   90.00
#
_symmetry.space_group_name_H-M   'P 1'
#
loop_
_entity.id
_entity.type
_entity.pdbx_description
1 polymer ?
#
loop_
_entity_poly.entity_id
_entity_poly.type
_entity_poly.pdbx_seq_one_letter_code
_entity_poly.pdbx_strand_id
1 'polypeptide(L)'
;MASATPASPAADPAPAVPVHAEPLAGLWERTGSRPGGLTAKEAEQRRGTVVVRTEGSPAVAILEEVGESLAEPLMLLLLVVAVLSAIFGELRDAIAIFVVIVIIGAVEAIAEVRAKRALGALRDLSAPNALVRRAGAAEAVPVGGLVVGDVLLVEAGSLVAADARVVEADGLATDESRLTGEPGGAAKGAEPVAADAPLAERSSLLHAGTAVVAGAGEAVVVALGEDTEIGRLGRLVAEAREPPTPLQRAMAELARAALIVALTACVAVPLLGVLRGQPAREMLLDGLTLAFATIPEELPILVTALVALGGLRMAQHGVLLRRLRAAEAVGAMTVLLADKTGTLTENRLEIEHVDGDREHVLTVAAAAHGAAAAQDPVDLALAEAAGERPAGERPARHPFDPVRRRESAVWRGADGAWVAVKGSPEAVLEACAMSDMDRASVLDRVGRLADDGLRVIAVAERHDAAVPADAGEAETDLAFVGLAAFRDPLRAGVGDAVAELAHAGIRTIVVSGDHPETVAAAAREAGVRGSEVMHGGAPLDALDDDELAERLRGEAVIARATPEDKLRLVRVLQERGEAVAVTGDGVNDAPALAAANVGIAMGARGTDLAREAADLVLVDDAYPTIVGAVEGGRALASQLRRAVAFYLGAKLALVAVIAVPLLLGLPAPFHPVHIVILELFMDVGASIAFVSEPAAPGAMDHPPRDPARRFLDDTQLSAIGLTAFALTAAVLPTFLIVHAQWGTDMAIAAAVAGWLVANVAIAWTLRARPGLAWRRNVAFPAWALIAAASAAVLSLTTAGATLGVDPLNAWAVRVTVGVAAAGVAIAVAGRVALSLSRRL
;
A
#
# COMPACT_ATOMS: atom_id res chain seq x y z
N MET A 1 -56.49 -45.05 -29.78
CA MET A 1 -55.85 -44.28 -30.86
C MET A 1 -56.35 -42.87 -30.78
N ALA A 2 -55.56 -42.00 -30.26
CA ALA A 2 -55.71 -40.53 -30.41
C ALA A 2 -54.29 -39.99 -30.41
N SER A 3 -53.93 -39.50 -31.58
CA SER A 3 -52.66 -38.86 -31.92
C SER A 3 -52.51 -37.54 -31.17
N ALA A 4 -51.52 -37.41 -30.29
CA ALA A 4 -51.08 -36.14 -29.69
C ALA A 4 -50.03 -35.51 -30.63
N THR A 5 -50.40 -34.39 -31.22
CA THR A 5 -49.50 -33.51 -31.97
C THR A 5 -48.49 -32.90 -31.03
N PRO A 6 -47.17 -32.89 -31.33
CA PRO A 6 -46.19 -32.23 -30.49
C PRO A 6 -46.35 -30.69 -30.57
N ALA A 7 -46.38 -30.05 -29.41
CA ALA A 7 -46.37 -28.62 -29.30
C ALA A 7 -45.07 -28.03 -29.90
N SER A 8 -45.21 -26.99 -30.72
CA SER A 8 -44.12 -26.20 -31.28
C SER A 8 -43.23 -25.63 -30.15
N PRO A 9 -41.89 -25.67 -30.28
CA PRO A 9 -41.03 -25.00 -29.27
C PRO A 9 -41.35 -23.51 -29.25
N ALA A 10 -41.53 -22.98 -28.03
CA ALA A 10 -41.66 -21.57 -27.81
C ALA A 10 -40.46 -20.84 -28.44
N ALA A 11 -40.75 -19.80 -29.21
CA ALA A 11 -39.71 -18.97 -29.82
C ALA A 11 -38.79 -18.42 -28.70
N ASP A 12 -37.49 -18.56 -28.84
CA ASP A 12 -36.52 -17.89 -27.97
C ASP A 12 -36.84 -16.40 -27.93
N PRO A 13 -36.80 -15.75 -26.76
CA PRO A 13 -36.99 -14.32 -26.66
C PRO A 13 -35.95 -13.63 -27.54
N ALA A 14 -36.40 -12.66 -28.35
CA ALA A 14 -35.54 -11.87 -29.22
C ALA A 14 -34.33 -11.35 -28.41
N PRO A 15 -33.08 -11.39 -28.92
CA PRO A 15 -31.92 -10.96 -28.21
C PRO A 15 -32.09 -9.53 -27.72
N ALA A 16 -31.97 -9.32 -26.41
CA ALA A 16 -32.12 -8.01 -25.78
C ALA A 16 -31.15 -7.00 -26.44
N VAL A 17 -31.63 -5.83 -26.80
CA VAL A 17 -30.82 -4.76 -27.39
C VAL A 17 -29.65 -4.46 -26.45
N PRO A 18 -28.39 -4.44 -26.93
CA PRO A 18 -27.23 -4.09 -26.09
C PRO A 18 -27.38 -2.68 -25.51
N VAL A 19 -26.90 -2.47 -24.29
CA VAL A 19 -27.05 -1.20 -23.53
C VAL A 19 -26.51 0.00 -24.29
N HIS A 20 -25.41 -0.15 -25.02
CA HIS A 20 -24.80 0.93 -25.80
C HIS A 20 -25.63 1.35 -27.03
N ALA A 21 -26.46 0.46 -27.52
CA ALA A 21 -27.37 0.73 -28.66
C ALA A 21 -28.77 1.13 -28.25
N GLU A 22 -29.10 1.11 -26.96
CA GLU A 22 -30.43 1.38 -26.45
C GLU A 22 -30.71 2.90 -26.36
N PRO A 23 -31.88 3.38 -26.83
CA PRO A 23 -32.31 4.74 -26.58
C PRO A 23 -32.52 5.02 -25.09
N LEU A 24 -32.27 6.28 -24.65
CA LEU A 24 -32.38 6.68 -23.24
C LEU A 24 -33.73 6.35 -22.59
N ALA A 25 -34.83 6.42 -23.34
CA ALA A 25 -36.15 6.06 -22.81
C ALA A 25 -36.21 4.60 -22.34
N GLY A 26 -35.73 3.66 -23.18
CA GLY A 26 -35.67 2.24 -22.83
C GLY A 26 -34.71 1.97 -21.69
N LEU A 27 -33.57 2.70 -21.61
CA LEU A 27 -32.61 2.61 -20.52
C LEU A 27 -33.25 2.91 -19.16
N TRP A 28 -34.02 4.00 -19.06
CA TRP A 28 -34.71 4.39 -17.84
C TRP A 28 -35.72 3.33 -17.38
N GLU A 29 -36.48 2.76 -18.31
CA GLU A 29 -37.40 1.66 -18.00
C GLU A 29 -36.67 0.41 -17.53
N ARG A 30 -35.64 -0.01 -18.25
CA ARG A 30 -34.84 -1.21 -17.91
C ARG A 30 -34.16 -1.10 -16.57
N THR A 31 -33.54 0.04 -16.26
CA THR A 31 -32.86 0.25 -14.99
C THR A 31 -33.82 0.64 -13.85
N GLY A 32 -35.07 0.95 -14.17
CA GLY A 32 -36.07 1.47 -13.22
C GLY A 32 -35.57 2.73 -12.53
N SER A 33 -34.82 3.56 -13.27
CA SER A 33 -34.24 4.81 -12.78
C SER A 33 -34.91 6.04 -13.43
N ARG A 34 -34.42 7.24 -13.11
CA ARG A 34 -34.94 8.52 -13.59
C ARG A 34 -33.85 9.60 -13.55
N PRO A 35 -33.99 10.72 -14.28
CA PRO A 35 -32.98 11.80 -14.29
C PRO A 35 -32.64 12.37 -12.91
N GLY A 36 -33.58 12.37 -11.97
CA GLY A 36 -33.32 12.76 -10.57
C GLY A 36 -32.66 11.69 -9.72
N GLY A 37 -32.32 10.54 -10.28
CA GLY A 37 -31.73 9.40 -9.57
C GLY A 37 -32.73 8.62 -8.70
N LEU A 38 -32.24 7.54 -8.09
CA LEU A 38 -33.00 6.71 -7.15
C LEU A 38 -33.22 7.44 -5.83
N THR A 39 -34.23 7.09 -5.08
CA THR A 39 -34.32 7.48 -3.67
C THR A 39 -33.41 6.58 -2.82
N ALA A 40 -33.00 7.06 -1.64
CA ALA A 40 -32.19 6.27 -0.69
C ALA A 40 -32.86 4.92 -0.36
N LYS A 41 -34.18 4.89 -0.22
CA LYS A 41 -34.95 3.67 0.05
C LYS A 41 -34.92 2.68 -1.12
N GLU A 42 -35.05 3.16 -2.37
CA GLU A 42 -34.95 2.32 -3.57
C GLU A 42 -33.54 1.76 -3.72
N ALA A 43 -32.51 2.56 -3.46
CA ALA A 43 -31.12 2.11 -3.50
C ALA A 43 -30.85 1.05 -2.43
N GLU A 44 -31.35 1.22 -1.20
CA GLU A 44 -31.20 0.24 -0.13
C GLU A 44 -31.94 -1.08 -0.42
N GLN A 45 -33.14 -1.02 -1.00
CA GLN A 45 -33.88 -2.21 -1.42
C GLN A 45 -33.12 -2.99 -2.51
N ARG A 46 -32.49 -2.30 -3.48
CA ARG A 46 -31.70 -2.92 -4.54
C ARG A 46 -30.41 -3.52 -4.00
N ARG A 47 -29.79 -2.87 -3.00
CA ARG A 47 -28.61 -3.42 -2.30
C ARG A 47 -28.93 -4.74 -1.62
N GLY A 48 -30.11 -4.91 -1.04
CA GLY A 48 -30.54 -6.17 -0.43
C GLY A 48 -30.81 -7.31 -1.41
N THR A 49 -30.95 -7.01 -2.73
CA THR A 49 -31.14 -8.02 -3.80
C THR A 49 -29.84 -8.39 -4.51
N VAL A 50 -28.81 -7.54 -4.45
CA VAL A 50 -27.45 -7.90 -4.87
C VAL A 50 -26.89 -8.80 -3.78
N VAL A 51 -26.84 -10.10 -4.04
CA VAL A 51 -26.10 -11.06 -3.22
C VAL A 51 -24.63 -10.64 -3.37
N VAL A 52 -24.19 -9.70 -2.54
CA VAL A 52 -22.80 -9.68 -2.13
C VAL A 52 -22.60 -11.07 -1.59
N ARG A 53 -21.75 -11.90 -2.20
CA ARG A 53 -21.24 -13.09 -1.55
C ARG A 53 -20.51 -12.56 -0.30
N THR A 54 -21.28 -12.28 0.75
CA THR A 54 -20.76 -12.19 2.10
C THR A 54 -19.98 -13.48 2.26
N GLU A 55 -18.69 -13.32 2.51
CA GLU A 55 -17.86 -14.41 2.99
C GLU A 55 -18.73 -15.27 3.89
N GLY A 56 -18.75 -16.57 3.62
CA GLY A 56 -19.64 -17.52 4.28
C GLY A 56 -19.60 -17.34 5.78
N SER A 57 -20.61 -17.84 6.50
CA SER A 57 -20.65 -17.72 7.97
C SER A 57 -19.23 -17.94 8.52
N PRO A 58 -18.80 -17.20 9.56
CA PRO A 58 -17.45 -17.36 10.12
C PRO A 58 -17.05 -18.81 10.35
N ALA A 59 -18.04 -19.67 10.61
CA ALA A 59 -17.85 -21.11 10.80
C ALA A 59 -17.55 -21.86 9.48
N VAL A 60 -18.13 -21.43 8.34
CA VAL A 60 -17.87 -22.03 7.03
C VAL A 60 -16.49 -21.63 6.53
N ALA A 61 -16.12 -20.37 6.69
CA ALA A 61 -14.78 -19.87 6.35
C ALA A 61 -13.68 -20.59 7.17
N ILE A 62 -13.92 -20.82 8.47
CA ILE A 62 -13.00 -21.59 9.32
C ILE A 62 -12.94 -23.07 8.87
N LEU A 63 -14.06 -23.68 8.48
CA LEU A 63 -14.08 -25.07 8.02
C LEU A 63 -13.38 -25.27 6.67
N GLU A 64 -13.51 -24.31 5.74
CA GLU A 64 -12.78 -24.30 4.47
C GLU A 64 -11.28 -24.15 4.72
N GLU A 65 -10.90 -23.23 5.58
CA GLU A 65 -9.50 -22.97 5.95
C GLU A 65 -8.88 -24.17 6.68
N VAL A 66 -9.59 -24.80 7.60
CA VAL A 66 -9.15 -26.05 8.24
C VAL A 66 -8.97 -27.17 7.21
N GLY A 67 -9.82 -27.22 6.18
CA GLY A 67 -9.68 -28.18 5.09
C GLY A 67 -8.43 -27.95 4.24
N GLU A 68 -8.10 -26.70 3.95
CA GLU A 68 -6.88 -26.30 3.24
C GLU A 68 -5.64 -26.58 4.09
N SER A 69 -5.64 -26.19 5.38
CA SER A 69 -4.56 -26.45 6.33
C SER A 69 -4.28 -27.96 6.49
N LEU A 70 -5.30 -28.82 6.55
CA LEU A 70 -5.12 -30.27 6.61
C LEU A 70 -4.52 -30.86 5.33
N ALA A 71 -4.63 -30.21 4.20
CA ALA A 71 -4.00 -30.62 2.93
C ALA A 71 -2.54 -30.18 2.81
N GLU A 72 -2.03 -29.41 3.74
CA GLU A 72 -0.63 -28.97 3.74
C GLU A 72 0.34 -30.15 3.98
N PRO A 73 1.53 -30.11 3.38
CA PRO A 73 2.51 -31.21 3.46
C PRO A 73 2.87 -31.63 4.89
N LEU A 74 2.92 -30.68 5.83
CA LEU A 74 3.22 -30.96 7.23
C LEU A 74 2.08 -31.71 7.91
N MET A 75 0.84 -31.25 7.75
CA MET A 75 -0.32 -31.92 8.33
C MET A 75 -0.48 -33.33 7.81
N LEU A 76 -0.20 -33.52 6.49
CA LEU A 76 -0.16 -34.87 5.91
C LEU A 76 0.98 -35.70 6.49
N LEU A 77 2.15 -35.15 6.72
CA LEU A 77 3.27 -35.82 7.35
C LEU A 77 2.93 -36.23 8.79
N LEU A 78 2.35 -35.32 9.59
CA LEU A 78 1.86 -35.60 10.93
C LEU A 78 0.81 -36.75 10.94
N LEU A 79 -0.13 -36.70 10.00
CA LEU A 79 -1.14 -37.72 9.84
C LEU A 79 -0.49 -39.10 9.54
N VAL A 80 0.52 -39.12 8.67
CA VAL A 80 1.30 -40.33 8.37
C VAL A 80 2.01 -40.85 9.63
N VAL A 81 2.63 -39.93 10.41
CA VAL A 81 3.28 -40.31 11.68
C VAL A 81 2.25 -40.87 12.67
N ALA A 82 1.10 -40.20 12.83
CA ALA A 82 0.02 -40.70 13.72
C ALA A 82 -0.47 -42.07 13.31
N VAL A 83 -0.68 -42.30 12.02
CA VAL A 83 -1.12 -43.62 11.49
C VAL A 83 -0.05 -44.68 11.71
N LEU A 84 1.23 -44.38 11.45
CA LEU A 84 2.33 -45.32 11.68
C LEU A 84 2.49 -45.63 13.17
N SER A 85 2.41 -44.66 14.07
CA SER A 85 2.42 -44.84 15.51
C SER A 85 1.28 -45.75 15.97
N ALA A 86 0.08 -45.55 15.44
CA ALA A 86 -1.06 -46.44 15.72
C ALA A 86 -0.82 -47.87 15.22
N ILE A 87 -0.29 -48.05 14.01
CA ILE A 87 0.01 -49.38 13.41
C ILE A 87 1.09 -50.10 14.25
N PHE A 88 2.08 -49.37 14.75
CA PHE A 88 3.16 -49.93 15.55
C PHE A 88 2.77 -50.18 17.03
N GLY A 89 1.54 -49.86 17.40
CA GLY A 89 1.00 -50.12 18.75
C GLY A 89 1.22 -48.99 19.75
N GLU A 90 1.68 -47.83 19.30
CA GLU A 90 1.87 -46.60 20.11
C GLU A 90 0.61 -45.74 20.07
N LEU A 91 -0.54 -46.33 20.45
CA LEU A 91 -1.85 -45.67 20.34
C LEU A 91 -1.93 -44.36 21.13
N ARG A 92 -1.19 -44.25 22.24
CA ARG A 92 -1.12 -43.04 23.06
C ARG A 92 -0.51 -41.87 22.26
N ASP A 93 0.60 -42.11 21.58
CA ASP A 93 1.30 -41.11 20.77
C ASP A 93 0.47 -40.75 19.54
N ALA A 94 -0.17 -41.73 18.90
CA ALA A 94 -1.07 -41.50 17.79
C ALA A 94 -2.23 -40.58 18.16
N ILE A 95 -2.87 -40.79 19.31
CA ILE A 95 -3.96 -39.93 19.82
C ILE A 95 -3.42 -38.51 20.15
N ALA A 96 -2.27 -38.42 20.81
CA ALA A 96 -1.66 -37.16 21.17
C ALA A 96 -1.35 -36.33 19.91
N ILE A 97 -0.73 -36.93 18.89
CA ILE A 97 -0.44 -36.27 17.61
C ILE A 97 -1.75 -35.86 16.92
N PHE A 98 -2.79 -36.67 16.90
CA PHE A 98 -4.07 -36.29 16.31
C PHE A 98 -4.72 -35.09 17.02
N VAL A 99 -4.70 -35.06 18.35
CA VAL A 99 -5.22 -33.91 19.13
C VAL A 99 -4.43 -32.63 18.79
N VAL A 100 -3.12 -32.75 18.62
CA VAL A 100 -2.28 -31.63 18.25
C VAL A 100 -2.57 -31.15 16.83
N ILE A 101 -2.74 -32.03 15.85
CA ILE A 101 -3.17 -31.70 14.49
C ILE A 101 -4.43 -30.82 14.51
N VAL A 102 -5.43 -31.23 15.31
CA VAL A 102 -6.68 -30.46 15.46
C VAL A 102 -6.44 -29.08 16.09
N ILE A 103 -5.56 -29.01 17.09
CA ILE A 103 -5.25 -27.71 17.75
C ILE A 103 -4.51 -26.79 16.78
N ILE A 104 -3.50 -27.27 16.07
CA ILE A 104 -2.73 -26.49 15.10
C ILE A 104 -3.66 -26.00 13.99
N GLY A 105 -4.40 -26.89 13.32
CA GLY A 105 -5.34 -26.49 12.26
C GLY A 105 -6.37 -25.45 12.73
N ALA A 106 -6.85 -25.55 13.98
CA ALA A 106 -7.74 -24.53 14.53
C ALA A 106 -7.04 -23.19 14.77
N VAL A 107 -5.81 -23.20 15.29
CA VAL A 107 -5.03 -21.97 15.55
C VAL A 107 -4.65 -21.29 14.22
N GLU A 108 -4.20 -22.03 13.24
CA GLU A 108 -3.86 -21.53 11.89
C GLU A 108 -5.08 -20.93 11.21
N ALA A 109 -6.21 -21.66 11.15
CA ALA A 109 -7.44 -21.17 10.56
C ALA A 109 -7.91 -19.86 11.23
N ILE A 110 -7.85 -19.78 12.58
CA ILE A 110 -8.20 -18.55 13.30
C ILE A 110 -7.22 -17.41 12.96
N ALA A 111 -5.93 -17.69 12.88
CA ALA A 111 -4.90 -16.69 12.57
C ALA A 111 -5.08 -16.15 11.13
N GLU A 112 -5.32 -17.04 10.16
CA GLU A 112 -5.51 -16.67 8.76
C GLU A 112 -6.83 -15.91 8.53
N VAL A 113 -7.93 -16.36 9.11
CA VAL A 113 -9.20 -15.61 9.08
C VAL A 113 -9.04 -14.21 9.69
N ARG A 114 -8.28 -14.06 10.78
CA ARG A 114 -8.00 -12.75 11.37
C ARG A 114 -7.12 -11.89 10.46
N ALA A 115 -6.11 -12.48 9.82
CA ALA A 115 -5.25 -11.78 8.86
C ALA A 115 -6.04 -11.32 7.63
N LYS A 116 -6.86 -12.21 7.04
CA LYS A 116 -7.75 -11.87 5.91
C LYS A 116 -8.74 -10.75 6.26
N ARG A 117 -9.32 -10.77 7.46
CA ARG A 117 -10.23 -9.70 7.94
C ARG A 117 -9.51 -8.37 8.16
N ALA A 118 -8.30 -8.39 8.72
CA ALA A 118 -7.50 -7.18 8.90
C ALA A 118 -7.16 -6.54 7.54
N LEU A 119 -6.83 -7.37 6.54
CA LEU A 119 -6.60 -6.94 5.16
C LEU A 119 -7.87 -6.42 4.48
N GLY A 120 -9.01 -7.08 4.69
CA GLY A 120 -10.32 -6.63 4.20
C GLY A 120 -10.67 -5.25 4.74
N ALA A 121 -10.54 -5.06 6.07
CA ALA A 121 -10.80 -3.76 6.71
C ALA A 121 -9.87 -2.64 6.18
N LEU A 122 -8.61 -2.95 5.84
CA LEU A 122 -7.70 -1.99 5.21
C LEU A 122 -8.14 -1.64 3.78
N ARG A 123 -8.62 -2.61 3.01
CA ARG A 123 -9.17 -2.37 1.66
C ARG A 123 -10.42 -1.51 1.70
N ASP A 124 -11.32 -1.76 2.64
CA ASP A 124 -12.56 -0.98 2.80
C ASP A 124 -12.29 0.49 3.17
N LEU A 125 -11.24 0.76 3.96
CA LEU A 125 -10.81 2.13 4.30
C LEU A 125 -10.21 2.88 3.10
N SER A 126 -9.73 2.17 2.09
CA SER A 126 -9.14 2.74 0.87
C SER A 126 -10.07 2.67 -0.34
N ALA A 127 -11.31 2.19 -0.18
CA ALA A 127 -12.28 2.11 -1.27
C ALA A 127 -12.63 3.51 -1.79
N PRO A 128 -12.55 3.75 -3.10
CA PRO A 128 -12.93 5.04 -3.67
C PRO A 128 -14.41 5.30 -3.48
N ASN A 129 -14.78 6.58 -3.41
CA ASN A 129 -16.17 7.00 -3.42
C ASN A 129 -16.57 7.36 -4.84
N ALA A 130 -17.81 7.08 -5.21
CA ALA A 130 -18.43 7.56 -6.42
C ALA A 130 -19.43 8.68 -6.10
N LEU A 131 -19.44 9.74 -6.89
CA LEU A 131 -20.43 10.79 -6.77
C LEU A 131 -21.66 10.39 -7.56
N VAL A 132 -22.81 10.32 -6.90
CA VAL A 132 -24.08 9.93 -7.52
C VAL A 132 -25.16 10.98 -7.28
N ARG A 133 -26.12 11.06 -8.20
CA ARG A 133 -27.36 11.82 -7.96
C ARG A 133 -28.42 10.88 -7.41
N ARG A 134 -28.90 11.17 -6.18
CA ARG A 134 -30.03 10.48 -5.54
C ARG A 134 -31.06 11.50 -5.09
N ALA A 135 -32.34 11.25 -5.40
CA ALA A 135 -33.44 12.17 -5.08
C ALA A 135 -33.18 13.63 -5.52
N GLY A 136 -32.44 13.85 -6.60
CA GLY A 136 -32.11 15.16 -7.14
C GLY A 136 -30.89 15.85 -6.50
N ALA A 137 -30.28 15.27 -5.49
CA ALA A 137 -29.06 15.79 -4.82
C ALA A 137 -27.82 14.95 -5.14
N ALA A 138 -26.66 15.59 -5.24
CA ALA A 138 -25.38 14.91 -5.37
C ALA A 138 -24.95 14.35 -4.00
N GLU A 139 -24.58 13.08 -3.96
CA GLU A 139 -24.15 12.35 -2.76
C GLU A 139 -22.92 11.51 -3.07
N ALA A 140 -21.90 11.54 -2.21
CA ALA A 140 -20.74 10.65 -2.30
C ALA A 140 -21.07 9.30 -1.66
N VAL A 141 -20.99 8.22 -2.42
CA VAL A 141 -21.32 6.87 -2.00
C VAL A 141 -20.10 5.98 -2.19
N PRO A 142 -19.70 5.16 -1.20
CA PRO A 142 -18.68 4.16 -1.42
C PRO A 142 -19.01 3.27 -2.62
N VAL A 143 -18.01 2.89 -3.44
CA VAL A 143 -18.24 2.08 -4.66
C VAL A 143 -19.03 0.79 -4.36
N GLY A 144 -18.76 0.13 -3.22
CA GLY A 144 -19.54 -1.02 -2.74
C GLY A 144 -21.00 -0.70 -2.35
N GLY A 145 -21.38 0.57 -2.33
CA GLY A 145 -22.74 1.06 -2.06
C GLY A 145 -23.52 1.44 -3.29
N LEU A 146 -22.93 1.33 -4.49
CA LEU A 146 -23.60 1.57 -5.76
C LEU A 146 -24.62 0.47 -6.08
N VAL A 147 -25.66 0.85 -6.79
CA VAL A 147 -26.67 -0.09 -7.31
C VAL A 147 -27.00 0.22 -8.77
N VAL A 148 -27.43 -0.78 -9.53
CA VAL A 148 -27.89 -0.57 -10.91
C VAL A 148 -29.05 0.42 -10.92
N GLY A 149 -28.92 1.46 -11.75
CA GLY A 149 -29.85 2.58 -11.83
C GLY A 149 -29.45 3.83 -11.05
N ASP A 150 -28.33 3.82 -10.28
CA ASP A 150 -27.74 5.06 -9.78
C ASP A 150 -27.28 5.94 -10.94
N VAL A 151 -27.36 7.26 -10.80
CA VAL A 151 -26.86 8.23 -11.77
C VAL A 151 -25.50 8.72 -11.28
N LEU A 152 -24.43 8.29 -11.95
CA LEU A 152 -23.06 8.74 -11.68
C LEU A 152 -22.87 10.16 -12.20
N LEU A 153 -22.18 10.97 -11.41
CA LEU A 153 -21.66 12.29 -11.79
C LEU A 153 -20.16 12.16 -11.93
N VAL A 154 -19.64 12.39 -13.12
CA VAL A 154 -18.20 12.20 -13.40
C VAL A 154 -17.59 13.48 -13.97
N GLU A 155 -16.35 13.76 -13.61
CA GLU A 155 -15.54 14.88 -14.09
C GLU A 155 -14.09 14.48 -14.28
N ALA A 156 -13.31 15.31 -14.96
CA ALA A 156 -11.88 15.03 -15.18
C ALA A 156 -11.16 14.71 -13.86
N GLY A 157 -10.48 13.58 -13.83
CA GLY A 157 -9.82 13.02 -12.64
C GLY A 157 -10.64 11.98 -11.86
N SER A 158 -11.93 11.81 -12.18
CA SER A 158 -12.77 10.76 -11.59
C SER A 158 -12.40 9.39 -12.14
N LEU A 159 -12.43 8.36 -11.27
CA LEU A 159 -12.43 6.96 -11.68
C LEU A 159 -13.88 6.50 -11.91
N VAL A 160 -14.12 5.86 -13.05
CA VAL A 160 -15.42 5.28 -13.35
C VAL A 160 -15.63 4.03 -12.49
N ALA A 161 -16.57 4.11 -11.55
CA ALA A 161 -16.76 3.08 -10.52
C ALA A 161 -17.57 1.85 -10.97
N ALA A 162 -18.30 1.97 -12.09
CA ALA A 162 -19.21 0.96 -12.62
C ALA A 162 -19.36 1.10 -14.13
N ASP A 163 -19.81 0.06 -14.83
CA ASP A 163 -20.23 0.27 -16.20
C ASP A 163 -21.52 1.10 -16.21
N ALA A 164 -21.49 2.20 -16.94
CA ALA A 164 -22.58 3.15 -16.94
C ALA A 164 -22.90 3.71 -18.35
N ARG A 165 -24.16 3.89 -18.67
CA ARG A 165 -24.65 4.47 -19.92
C ARG A 165 -24.68 5.98 -19.81
N VAL A 166 -23.94 6.69 -20.67
CA VAL A 166 -23.88 8.15 -20.70
C VAL A 166 -25.26 8.73 -21.04
N VAL A 167 -25.69 9.69 -20.24
CA VAL A 167 -26.98 10.40 -20.39
C VAL A 167 -26.75 11.85 -20.84
N GLU A 168 -25.69 12.46 -20.29
CA GLU A 168 -25.26 13.82 -20.61
C GLU A 168 -23.73 13.88 -20.61
N ALA A 169 -23.16 14.61 -21.56
CA ALA A 169 -21.71 14.76 -21.70
C ALA A 169 -21.35 16.18 -22.14
N ASP A 170 -20.42 16.81 -21.46
CA ASP A 170 -19.82 18.10 -21.81
C ASP A 170 -18.31 17.92 -21.99
N GLY A 171 -17.89 17.70 -23.23
CA GLY A 171 -16.49 17.42 -23.56
C GLY A 171 -15.89 16.18 -22.89
N LEU A 172 -16.76 15.23 -22.48
CA LEU A 172 -16.35 14.05 -21.70
C LEU A 172 -15.47 13.10 -22.51
N ALA A 173 -14.31 12.74 -21.96
CA ALA A 173 -13.42 11.74 -22.53
C ALA A 173 -12.83 10.85 -21.43
N THR A 174 -12.68 9.55 -21.72
CA THR A 174 -12.12 8.55 -20.78
C THR A 174 -10.89 7.88 -21.36
N ASP A 175 -9.90 7.58 -20.49
CA ASP A 175 -8.78 6.71 -20.82
C ASP A 175 -9.20 5.25 -20.67
N GLU A 176 -9.32 4.57 -21.79
CA GLU A 176 -9.72 3.17 -21.90
C GLU A 176 -8.57 2.24 -22.26
N SER A 177 -7.32 2.71 -22.22
CA SER A 177 -6.12 1.97 -22.61
C SER A 177 -5.98 0.62 -21.89
N ARG A 178 -6.46 0.52 -20.64
CA ARG A 178 -6.50 -0.73 -19.87
C ARG A 178 -7.46 -1.78 -20.41
N LEU A 179 -8.48 -1.36 -21.14
CA LEU A 179 -9.51 -2.24 -21.71
C LEU A 179 -9.28 -2.51 -23.18
N THR A 180 -8.88 -1.48 -23.93
CA THR A 180 -8.77 -1.52 -25.38
C THR A 180 -7.32 -1.72 -25.86
N GLY A 181 -6.34 -1.40 -25.02
CA GLY A 181 -4.92 -1.38 -25.38
C GLY A 181 -4.51 -0.16 -26.21
N GLU A 182 -5.43 0.71 -26.59
CA GLU A 182 -5.17 1.91 -27.39
C GLU A 182 -4.90 3.11 -26.48
N PRO A 183 -3.75 3.80 -26.60
CA PRO A 183 -3.46 4.98 -25.84
C PRO A 183 -4.25 6.19 -26.36
N GLY A 184 -4.89 6.93 -25.46
CA GLY A 184 -5.61 8.17 -25.78
C GLY A 184 -6.97 8.28 -25.12
N GLY A 185 -7.47 9.52 -25.04
CA GLY A 185 -8.82 9.78 -24.49
C GLY A 185 -9.89 9.40 -25.51
N ALA A 186 -10.78 8.45 -25.18
CA ALA A 186 -11.96 8.11 -25.95
C ALA A 186 -13.07 9.08 -25.67
N ALA A 187 -13.53 9.85 -26.65
CA ALA A 187 -14.66 10.78 -26.51
C ALA A 187 -15.96 10.03 -26.20
N LYS A 188 -16.73 10.54 -25.24
CA LYS A 188 -17.99 9.94 -24.77
C LYS A 188 -19.18 10.86 -25.03
N GLY A 189 -20.35 10.25 -25.32
CA GLY A 189 -21.57 10.97 -25.64
C GLY A 189 -22.85 10.17 -25.37
N ALA A 190 -23.97 10.86 -25.33
CA ALA A 190 -25.29 10.25 -25.03
C ALA A 190 -25.93 9.49 -26.20
N GLU A 191 -25.47 9.70 -27.45
CA GLU A 191 -26.05 9.07 -28.62
C GLU A 191 -25.88 7.56 -28.64
N PRO A 192 -26.91 6.76 -29.01
CA PRO A 192 -26.77 5.32 -29.15
C PRO A 192 -25.76 4.94 -30.23
N VAL A 193 -25.03 3.88 -30.01
CA VAL A 193 -24.03 3.33 -30.96
C VAL A 193 -24.57 2.04 -31.57
N ALA A 194 -24.04 1.62 -32.73
CA ALA A 194 -24.45 0.39 -33.40
C ALA A 194 -24.40 -0.82 -32.46
N ALA A 195 -25.36 -1.73 -32.56
CA ALA A 195 -25.49 -2.88 -31.65
C ALA A 195 -24.29 -3.85 -31.71
N ASP A 196 -23.61 -3.89 -32.86
CA ASP A 196 -22.42 -4.70 -33.14
C ASP A 196 -21.08 -3.94 -32.96
N ALA A 197 -21.14 -2.71 -32.40
CA ALA A 197 -19.94 -1.90 -32.19
C ALA A 197 -18.93 -2.61 -31.28
N PRO A 198 -17.64 -2.68 -31.68
CA PRO A 198 -16.58 -3.21 -30.84
C PRO A 198 -16.40 -2.34 -29.59
N LEU A 199 -15.77 -2.90 -28.54
CA LEU A 199 -15.65 -2.25 -27.24
C LEU A 199 -15.07 -0.83 -27.30
N ALA A 200 -14.02 -0.62 -28.08
CA ALA A 200 -13.37 0.67 -28.27
C ALA A 200 -14.24 1.76 -28.93
N GLU A 201 -15.29 1.36 -29.67
CA GLU A 201 -16.17 2.26 -30.39
C GLU A 201 -17.47 2.57 -29.62
N ARG A 202 -17.65 1.98 -28.41
CA ARG A 202 -18.86 2.20 -27.58
C ARG A 202 -18.81 3.53 -26.86
N SER A 203 -18.86 4.62 -27.62
CA SER A 203 -18.78 5.98 -27.10
C SER A 203 -19.90 6.35 -26.12
N SER A 204 -21.00 5.60 -26.11
CA SER A 204 -22.14 5.81 -25.23
C SER A 204 -22.00 5.14 -23.85
N LEU A 205 -20.94 4.36 -23.59
CA LEU A 205 -20.67 3.70 -22.32
C LEU A 205 -19.42 4.24 -21.64
N LEU A 206 -19.49 4.37 -20.32
CA LEU A 206 -18.35 4.44 -19.44
C LEU A 206 -18.07 3.04 -18.91
N HIS A 207 -16.82 2.63 -18.89
CA HIS A 207 -16.40 1.33 -18.39
C HIS A 207 -15.76 1.44 -17.01
N ALA A 208 -16.14 0.56 -16.10
CA ALA A 208 -15.53 0.48 -14.77
C ALA A 208 -14.01 0.40 -14.83
N GLY A 209 -13.31 1.09 -13.93
CA GLY A 209 -11.85 1.09 -13.84
C GLY A 209 -11.15 1.97 -14.88
N THR A 210 -11.88 2.68 -15.73
CA THR A 210 -11.33 3.71 -16.62
C THR A 210 -11.32 5.08 -15.93
N ALA A 211 -10.45 5.99 -16.39
CA ALA A 211 -10.35 7.33 -15.82
C ALA A 211 -10.95 8.38 -16.75
N VAL A 212 -11.64 9.34 -16.20
CA VAL A 212 -12.09 10.52 -16.93
C VAL A 212 -10.90 11.47 -17.08
N VAL A 213 -10.47 11.70 -18.32
CA VAL A 213 -9.30 12.54 -18.64
C VAL A 213 -9.66 13.95 -19.05
N ALA A 214 -10.91 14.18 -19.49
CA ALA A 214 -11.39 15.51 -19.86
C ALA A 214 -12.90 15.60 -19.72
N GLY A 215 -13.41 16.83 -19.52
CA GLY A 215 -14.83 17.16 -19.48
C GLY A 215 -15.55 16.65 -18.24
N ALA A 216 -16.89 16.65 -18.32
CA ALA A 216 -17.79 16.18 -17.27
C ALA A 216 -19.03 15.54 -17.89
N GLY A 217 -19.77 14.74 -17.10
CA GLY A 217 -21.00 14.11 -17.59
C GLY A 217 -21.77 13.35 -16.54
N GLU A 218 -22.94 12.86 -16.97
CA GLU A 218 -23.83 12.02 -16.19
C GLU A 218 -24.05 10.68 -16.87
N ALA A 219 -24.06 9.59 -16.11
CA ALA A 219 -24.26 8.26 -16.64
C ALA A 219 -25.04 7.37 -15.67
N VAL A 220 -25.91 6.49 -16.20
CA VAL A 220 -26.70 5.55 -15.41
C VAL A 220 -25.96 4.23 -15.26
N VAL A 221 -25.75 3.78 -14.04
CA VAL A 221 -25.13 2.48 -13.73
C VAL A 221 -25.94 1.33 -14.34
N VAL A 222 -25.28 0.50 -15.12
CA VAL A 222 -25.91 -0.64 -15.82
C VAL A 222 -25.31 -2.00 -15.41
N ALA A 223 -24.07 -2.03 -14.94
CA ALA A 223 -23.45 -3.21 -14.40
C ALA A 223 -22.44 -2.87 -13.29
N LEU A 224 -22.25 -3.79 -12.34
CA LEU A 224 -21.43 -3.64 -11.14
C LEU A 224 -20.54 -4.87 -10.93
N GLY A 225 -19.37 -4.66 -10.34
CA GLY A 225 -18.48 -5.72 -9.91
C GLY A 225 -18.13 -6.73 -11.02
N GLU A 226 -18.41 -7.99 -10.81
CA GLU A 226 -18.11 -9.07 -11.75
C GLU A 226 -18.87 -9.00 -13.07
N ASP A 227 -20.00 -8.27 -13.11
CA ASP A 227 -20.81 -8.12 -14.32
C ASP A 227 -20.34 -6.98 -15.24
N THR A 228 -19.40 -6.15 -14.80
CA THR A 228 -18.73 -5.13 -15.64
C THR A 228 -17.83 -5.77 -16.69
N GLU A 229 -17.48 -5.03 -17.76
CA GLU A 229 -16.54 -5.55 -18.77
C GLU A 229 -15.18 -5.89 -18.15
N ILE A 230 -14.66 -5.04 -17.26
CA ILE A 230 -13.40 -5.33 -16.55
C ILE A 230 -13.56 -6.49 -15.56
N GLY A 231 -14.72 -6.65 -14.93
CA GLY A 231 -15.03 -7.77 -14.06
C GLY A 231 -15.06 -9.11 -14.80
N ARG A 232 -15.57 -9.13 -16.03
CA ARG A 232 -15.56 -10.32 -16.91
C ARG A 232 -14.13 -10.70 -17.33
N LEU A 233 -13.30 -9.69 -17.66
CA LEU A 233 -11.88 -9.89 -17.93
C LEU A 233 -11.14 -10.34 -16.65
N GLY A 234 -11.48 -9.75 -15.50
CA GLY A 234 -10.93 -10.11 -14.20
C GLY A 234 -11.19 -11.57 -13.81
N ARG A 235 -12.34 -12.14 -14.15
CA ARG A 235 -12.59 -13.57 -13.96
C ARG A 235 -11.67 -14.46 -14.79
N LEU A 236 -11.29 -14.03 -16.00
CA LEU A 236 -10.30 -14.72 -16.82
C LEU A 236 -8.87 -14.58 -16.27
N VAL A 237 -8.61 -13.51 -15.52
CA VAL A 237 -7.30 -13.18 -14.91
C VAL A 237 -7.23 -13.58 -13.43
N ALA A 238 -8.36 -13.79 -12.75
CA ALA A 238 -8.41 -14.18 -11.33
C ALA A 238 -7.76 -15.54 -11.04
N GLU A 239 -7.52 -16.37 -12.07
CA GLU A 239 -6.66 -17.55 -11.99
C GLU A 239 -5.16 -17.18 -11.99
N ALA A 240 -4.78 -15.96 -12.37
CA ALA A 240 -3.42 -15.46 -12.30
C ALA A 240 -3.17 -14.84 -10.92
N ARG A 241 -2.61 -15.64 -10.00
CA ARG A 241 -2.13 -15.16 -8.69
C ARG A 241 -1.21 -13.95 -8.89
N GLU A 242 -1.36 -12.94 -8.03
CA GLU A 242 -0.41 -11.81 -7.99
C GLU A 242 1.03 -12.35 -7.91
N PRO A 243 1.97 -11.80 -8.68
CA PRO A 243 3.35 -12.27 -8.64
C PRO A 243 3.92 -12.07 -7.23
N PRO A 244 4.60 -13.10 -6.68
CA PRO A 244 5.10 -13.03 -5.31
C PRO A 244 6.10 -11.89 -5.15
N THR A 245 6.07 -11.23 -3.98
CA THR A 245 7.01 -10.16 -3.63
C THR A 245 8.46 -10.67 -3.61
N PRO A 246 9.48 -9.79 -3.72
CA PRO A 246 10.88 -10.19 -3.56
C PRO A 246 11.12 -10.96 -2.26
N LEU A 247 10.47 -10.55 -1.17
CA LEU A 247 10.52 -11.22 0.12
C LEU A 247 9.90 -12.62 0.07
N GLN A 248 8.72 -12.77 -0.50
CA GLN A 248 8.06 -14.08 -0.65
C GLN A 248 8.89 -15.03 -1.50
N ARG A 249 9.54 -14.53 -2.56
CA ARG A 249 10.49 -15.32 -3.37
C ARG A 249 11.69 -15.77 -2.56
N ALA A 250 12.31 -14.86 -1.79
CA ALA A 250 13.43 -15.20 -0.93
C ALA A 250 13.03 -16.22 0.15
N MET A 251 11.83 -16.11 0.72
CA MET A 251 11.32 -17.08 1.69
C MET A 251 11.05 -18.45 1.06
N ALA A 252 10.49 -18.49 -0.16
CA ALA A 252 10.27 -19.75 -0.88
C ALA A 252 11.60 -20.44 -1.25
N GLU A 253 12.66 -19.69 -1.59
CA GLU A 253 13.99 -20.24 -1.82
C GLU A 253 14.60 -20.81 -0.53
N LEU A 254 14.44 -20.11 0.59
CA LEU A 254 14.88 -20.57 1.90
C LEU A 254 14.14 -21.85 2.35
N ALA A 255 12.81 -21.85 2.20
CA ALA A 255 11.99 -23.01 2.50
C ALA A 255 12.40 -24.23 1.65
N ARG A 256 12.69 -24.02 0.36
CA ARG A 256 13.18 -25.07 -0.54
C ARG A 256 14.56 -25.61 -0.12
N ALA A 257 15.49 -24.72 0.24
CA ALA A 257 16.81 -25.10 0.72
C ALA A 257 16.70 -25.89 2.04
N ALA A 258 15.87 -25.42 2.98
CA ALA A 258 15.60 -26.10 4.23
C ALA A 258 14.97 -27.50 3.99
N LEU A 259 14.02 -27.61 3.06
CA LEU A 259 13.39 -28.87 2.70
C LEU A 259 14.41 -29.89 2.15
N ILE A 260 15.38 -29.46 1.32
CA ILE A 260 16.45 -30.33 0.84
C ILE A 260 17.31 -30.83 1.98
N VAL A 261 17.69 -29.95 2.92
CA VAL A 261 18.43 -30.32 4.12
C VAL A 261 17.64 -31.30 4.98
N ALA A 262 16.34 -31.03 5.17
CA ALA A 262 15.41 -31.89 5.88
C ALA A 262 15.35 -33.30 5.34
N LEU A 263 15.06 -33.42 4.05
CA LEU A 263 14.96 -34.73 3.37
C LEU A 263 16.29 -35.50 3.42
N THR A 264 17.40 -34.78 3.28
CA THR A 264 18.73 -35.42 3.37
C THR A 264 18.98 -35.95 4.79
N ALA A 265 18.70 -35.15 5.81
CA ALA A 265 18.89 -35.55 7.21
C ALA A 265 17.92 -36.69 7.63
N CYS A 266 16.66 -36.60 7.20
CA CYS A 266 15.60 -37.60 7.45
C CYS A 266 15.95 -38.97 6.90
N VAL A 267 16.69 -39.05 5.81
CA VAL A 267 17.11 -40.33 5.21
C VAL A 267 18.49 -40.74 5.76
N ALA A 268 19.45 -39.83 5.79
CA ALA A 268 20.85 -40.16 6.14
C ALA A 268 21.01 -40.58 7.60
N VAL A 269 20.34 -39.88 8.55
CA VAL A 269 20.53 -40.19 9.99
C VAL A 269 19.90 -41.55 10.37
N PRO A 270 18.66 -41.88 10.00
CA PRO A 270 18.11 -43.19 10.24
C PRO A 270 18.86 -44.32 9.53
N LEU A 271 19.29 -44.11 8.29
CA LEU A 271 20.06 -45.09 7.53
C LEU A 271 21.38 -45.41 8.26
N LEU A 272 22.10 -44.39 8.75
CA LEU A 272 23.29 -44.58 9.54
C LEU A 272 23.02 -45.30 10.86
N GLY A 273 21.87 -45.06 11.51
CA GLY A 273 21.44 -45.77 12.71
C GLY A 273 21.18 -47.25 12.44
N VAL A 274 20.46 -47.59 11.39
CA VAL A 274 20.22 -49.00 10.96
C VAL A 274 21.56 -49.69 10.62
N LEU A 275 22.45 -49.04 9.89
CA LEU A 275 23.78 -49.56 9.57
C LEU A 275 24.65 -49.82 10.81
N ARG A 276 24.36 -49.17 11.94
CA ARG A 276 24.98 -49.38 13.23
C ARG A 276 24.29 -50.44 14.11
N GLY A 277 23.24 -51.07 13.56
CA GLY A 277 22.49 -52.12 14.23
C GLY A 277 21.32 -51.69 15.11
N GLN A 278 20.87 -50.43 14.98
CA GLN A 278 19.70 -49.94 15.67
C GLN A 278 18.40 -50.52 15.01
N PRO A 279 17.31 -50.70 15.75
CA PRO A 279 16.06 -51.24 15.20
C PRO A 279 15.50 -50.35 14.08
N ALA A 280 15.26 -50.91 12.90
CA ALA A 280 14.78 -50.18 11.75
C ALA A 280 13.45 -49.43 12.01
N ARG A 281 12.57 -49.99 12.88
CA ARG A 281 11.32 -49.40 13.33
C ARG A 281 11.56 -48.04 14.04
N GLU A 282 12.45 -48.02 15.03
CA GLU A 282 12.76 -46.83 15.80
C GLU A 282 13.41 -45.78 14.89
N MET A 283 14.34 -46.20 14.05
CA MET A 283 14.98 -45.31 13.10
C MET A 283 14.02 -44.70 12.07
N LEU A 284 12.98 -45.40 11.66
CA LEU A 284 11.94 -44.84 10.79
C LEU A 284 11.16 -43.72 11.51
N LEU A 285 10.75 -43.94 12.75
CA LEU A 285 10.03 -42.96 13.56
C LEU A 285 10.91 -41.73 13.87
N ASP A 286 12.18 -41.96 14.20
CA ASP A 286 13.14 -40.90 14.44
C ASP A 286 13.45 -40.07 13.17
N GLY A 287 13.48 -40.75 12.01
CA GLY A 287 13.62 -40.08 10.72
C GLY A 287 12.42 -39.22 10.37
N LEU A 288 11.24 -39.69 10.61
CA LEU A 288 10.00 -38.91 10.43
C LEU A 288 9.96 -37.72 11.42
N THR A 289 10.37 -37.94 12.66
CA THR A 289 10.52 -36.91 13.70
C THR A 289 11.49 -35.81 13.27
N LEU A 290 12.63 -36.20 12.69
CA LEU A 290 13.63 -35.29 12.17
C LEU A 290 13.15 -34.52 10.95
N ALA A 291 12.40 -35.18 10.04
CA ALA A 291 11.77 -34.53 8.90
C ALA A 291 10.84 -33.43 9.36
N PHE A 292 9.99 -33.73 10.31
CA PHE A 292 9.05 -32.79 10.90
C PHE A 292 9.75 -31.56 11.50
N ALA A 293 10.74 -31.79 12.35
CA ALA A 293 11.52 -30.74 12.98
C ALA A 293 12.27 -29.80 12.01
N THR A 294 12.38 -30.18 10.74
CA THR A 294 13.21 -29.43 9.78
C THR A 294 12.39 -28.60 8.79
N ILE A 295 11.11 -28.90 8.58
CA ILE A 295 10.26 -28.19 7.59
C ILE A 295 9.86 -26.83 8.16
N PRO A 296 10.23 -25.69 7.50
CA PRO A 296 9.90 -24.35 7.98
C PRO A 296 8.58 -23.85 7.37
N GLU A 297 7.45 -24.50 7.66
CA GLU A 297 6.14 -24.15 7.08
C GLU A 297 5.60 -22.80 7.56
N GLU A 298 5.95 -22.39 8.77
CA GLU A 298 5.38 -21.20 9.41
C GLU A 298 6.00 -19.89 8.92
N LEU A 299 7.10 -19.92 8.14
CA LEU A 299 7.75 -18.70 7.61
C LEU A 299 6.80 -17.83 6.76
N PRO A 300 6.02 -18.37 5.80
CA PRO A 300 5.05 -17.56 5.05
C PRO A 300 3.98 -16.92 5.95
N ILE A 301 3.48 -17.66 6.93
CA ILE A 301 2.45 -17.19 7.88
C ILE A 301 3.01 -16.06 8.74
N LEU A 302 4.23 -16.22 9.26
CA LEU A 302 4.95 -15.20 10.02
C LEU A 302 5.11 -13.90 9.22
N VAL A 303 5.52 -14.01 7.95
CA VAL A 303 5.68 -12.87 7.05
C VAL A 303 4.35 -12.16 6.83
N THR A 304 3.30 -12.91 6.51
CA THR A 304 1.97 -12.34 6.27
C THR A 304 1.41 -11.65 7.52
N ALA A 305 1.54 -12.27 8.68
CA ALA A 305 1.13 -11.68 9.95
C ALA A 305 1.91 -10.40 10.29
N LEU A 306 3.24 -10.41 10.08
CA LEU A 306 4.10 -9.25 10.29
C LEU A 306 3.70 -8.08 9.39
N VAL A 307 3.51 -8.33 8.10
CA VAL A 307 3.14 -7.30 7.12
C VAL A 307 1.75 -6.77 7.39
N ALA A 308 0.77 -7.62 7.70
CA ALA A 308 -0.60 -7.21 8.03
C ALA A 308 -0.66 -6.35 9.30
N LEU A 309 0.02 -6.74 10.37
CA LEU A 309 0.05 -5.97 11.62
C LEU A 309 0.90 -4.69 11.48
N GLY A 310 1.97 -4.72 10.68
CA GLY A 310 2.74 -3.54 10.30
C GLY A 310 1.87 -2.54 9.54
N GLY A 311 1.11 -3.01 8.56
CA GLY A 311 0.16 -2.20 7.79
C GLY A 311 -0.94 -1.58 8.67
N LEU A 312 -1.49 -2.35 9.62
CA LEU A 312 -2.47 -1.82 10.56
C LEU A 312 -1.89 -0.68 11.43
N ARG A 313 -0.62 -0.80 11.86
CA ARG A 313 0.06 0.27 12.58
C ARG A 313 0.27 1.51 11.73
N MET A 314 0.70 1.34 10.47
CA MET A 314 0.86 2.45 9.53
C MET A 314 -0.49 3.15 9.30
N ALA A 315 -1.59 2.40 9.18
CA ALA A 315 -2.94 2.95 9.06
C ALA A 315 -3.36 3.79 10.28
N GLN A 316 -2.98 3.38 11.49
CA GLN A 316 -3.21 4.16 12.72
C GLN A 316 -2.44 5.49 12.76
N HIS A 317 -1.41 5.64 11.92
CA HIS A 317 -0.62 6.85 11.75
C HIS A 317 -0.93 7.60 10.45
N GLY A 318 -2.10 7.36 9.85
CA GLY A 318 -2.55 8.08 8.67
C GLY A 318 -2.05 7.55 7.32
N VAL A 319 -1.38 6.39 7.30
CA VAL A 319 -0.86 5.78 6.07
C VAL A 319 -1.66 4.53 5.72
N LEU A 320 -2.48 4.59 4.68
CA LEU A 320 -3.19 3.41 4.18
C LEU A 320 -2.34 2.65 3.16
N LEU A 321 -2.12 1.38 3.44
CA LEU A 321 -1.48 0.43 2.53
C LEU A 321 -2.52 -0.15 1.57
N ARG A 322 -2.39 0.10 0.29
CA ARG A 322 -3.19 -0.56 -0.75
C ARG A 322 -2.55 -1.86 -1.22
N ARG A 323 -1.22 -1.90 -1.25
CA ARG A 323 -0.45 -3.10 -1.61
C ARG A 323 0.52 -3.44 -0.50
N LEU A 324 0.47 -4.68 0.00
CA LEU A 324 1.29 -5.12 1.13
C LEU A 324 2.80 -5.02 0.87
N ARG A 325 3.22 -5.15 -0.39
CA ARG A 325 4.63 -5.01 -0.80
C ARG A 325 5.21 -3.62 -0.47
N ALA A 326 4.37 -2.60 -0.44
CA ALA A 326 4.80 -1.24 -0.17
C ALA A 326 5.29 -1.03 1.27
N ALA A 327 4.80 -1.82 2.23
CA ALA A 327 5.23 -1.73 3.62
C ALA A 327 6.74 -2.04 3.79
N GLU A 328 7.28 -2.94 2.96
CA GLU A 328 8.72 -3.23 2.93
C GLU A 328 9.48 -2.19 2.09
N ALA A 329 8.95 -1.88 0.90
CA ALA A 329 9.60 -1.01 -0.06
C ALA A 329 9.80 0.42 0.45
N VAL A 330 8.82 0.98 1.21
CA VAL A 330 8.92 2.33 1.77
C VAL A 330 10.10 2.48 2.75
N GLY A 331 10.42 1.45 3.51
CA GLY A 331 11.59 1.44 4.40
C GLY A 331 12.93 1.39 3.67
N ALA A 332 12.94 0.95 2.42
CA ALA A 332 14.14 0.79 1.60
C ALA A 332 14.33 1.93 0.57
N MET A 333 13.40 2.89 0.48
CA MET A 333 13.49 3.95 -0.50
C MET A 333 14.73 4.81 -0.31
N THR A 334 15.39 5.18 -1.43
CA THR A 334 16.60 5.99 -1.47
C THR A 334 16.35 7.38 -2.06
N VAL A 335 15.31 7.49 -2.90
CA VAL A 335 14.93 8.71 -3.60
C VAL A 335 13.43 8.91 -3.50
N LEU A 336 13.02 10.14 -3.23
CA LEU A 336 11.62 10.58 -3.28
C LEU A 336 11.47 11.63 -4.38
N LEU A 337 10.74 11.29 -5.44
CA LEU A 337 10.27 12.25 -6.43
C LEU A 337 9.00 12.90 -5.89
N ALA A 338 9.11 14.15 -5.46
CA ALA A 338 8.01 14.88 -4.86
C ALA A 338 7.37 15.81 -5.88
N ASP A 339 6.08 15.64 -6.17
CA ASP A 339 5.33 16.65 -6.88
C ASP A 339 5.20 17.92 -6.03
N LYS A 340 5.22 19.10 -6.68
CA LYS A 340 5.06 20.36 -5.96
C LYS A 340 3.61 20.59 -5.57
N THR A 341 2.74 20.69 -6.59
CA THR A 341 1.36 21.17 -6.46
C THR A 341 0.48 20.13 -5.78
N GLY A 342 -0.26 20.53 -4.75
CA GLY A 342 -1.13 19.62 -3.99
C GLY A 342 -0.40 18.63 -3.07
N THR A 343 0.91 18.44 -3.26
CA THR A 343 1.75 17.55 -2.47
C THR A 343 2.63 18.32 -1.47
N LEU A 344 3.59 19.09 -1.94
CA LEU A 344 4.41 19.97 -1.08
C LEU A 344 3.63 21.20 -0.65
N THR A 345 2.75 21.72 -1.54
CA THR A 345 1.94 22.89 -1.33
C THR A 345 0.48 22.51 -1.05
N GLU A 346 -0.29 23.49 -0.55
CA GLU A 346 -1.69 23.30 -0.22
C GLU A 346 -2.62 23.23 -1.43
N ASN A 347 -2.13 23.57 -2.64
CA ASN A 347 -2.94 23.80 -3.84
C ASN A 347 -4.10 24.77 -3.54
N ARG A 348 -3.82 25.79 -2.76
CA ARG A 348 -4.71 26.89 -2.39
C ARG A 348 -3.95 28.19 -2.55
N LEU A 349 -4.32 28.96 -3.54
CA LEU A 349 -3.66 30.24 -3.76
C LEU A 349 -4.09 31.27 -2.73
N GLU A 350 -3.11 31.98 -2.18
CA GLU A 350 -3.32 33.13 -1.32
C GLU A 350 -2.77 34.39 -2.00
N ILE A 351 -3.47 35.51 -1.87
CA ILE A 351 -3.01 36.79 -2.42
C ILE A 351 -1.95 37.37 -1.49
N GLU A 352 -0.71 37.28 -1.89
CA GLU A 352 0.43 37.81 -1.13
C GLU A 352 0.71 39.30 -1.41
N HIS A 353 0.67 39.69 -2.69
CA HIS A 353 0.97 41.04 -3.09
C HIS A 353 -0.05 41.58 -4.10
N VAL A 354 -0.41 42.86 -3.97
CA VAL A 354 -1.22 43.60 -4.94
C VAL A 354 -0.51 44.91 -5.27
N ASP A 355 -0.24 45.17 -6.56
CA ASP A 355 0.34 46.38 -7.08
C ASP A 355 -0.78 47.23 -7.68
N GLY A 356 -1.01 48.41 -7.12
CA GLY A 356 -2.14 49.30 -7.39
C GLY A 356 -3.03 49.53 -6.17
N ASP A 357 -4.22 50.13 -6.37
CA ASP A 357 -5.22 50.21 -5.32
C ASP A 357 -5.79 48.81 -5.05
N ARG A 358 -5.47 48.27 -3.86
CA ARG A 358 -5.80 46.88 -3.50
C ARG A 358 -7.30 46.55 -3.64
N GLU A 359 -8.16 47.45 -3.12
CA GLU A 359 -9.60 47.23 -3.14
C GLU A 359 -10.13 47.28 -4.57
N HIS A 360 -9.67 48.22 -5.38
CA HIS A 360 -10.07 48.33 -6.77
C HIS A 360 -9.55 47.17 -7.65
N VAL A 361 -8.27 46.82 -7.53
CA VAL A 361 -7.67 45.69 -8.26
C VAL A 361 -8.44 44.39 -8.00
N LEU A 362 -8.73 44.06 -6.72
CA LEU A 362 -9.43 42.85 -6.35
C LEU A 362 -10.89 42.85 -6.81
N THR A 363 -11.56 44.02 -6.74
CA THR A 363 -12.94 44.14 -7.22
C THR A 363 -13.04 43.89 -8.73
N VAL A 364 -12.15 44.48 -9.51
CA VAL A 364 -12.12 44.30 -10.98
C VAL A 364 -11.73 42.86 -11.33
N ALA A 365 -10.73 42.29 -10.66
CA ALA A 365 -10.30 40.92 -10.89
C ALA A 365 -11.41 39.90 -10.61
N ALA A 366 -12.14 40.05 -9.50
CA ALA A 366 -13.28 39.18 -9.16
C ALA A 366 -14.46 39.37 -10.11
N ALA A 367 -14.70 40.62 -10.58
CA ALA A 367 -15.74 40.92 -11.56
C ALA A 367 -15.43 40.28 -12.91
N ALA A 368 -14.19 40.16 -13.33
CA ALA A 368 -13.77 39.57 -14.61
C ALA A 368 -14.17 38.08 -14.76
N HIS A 369 -14.17 37.32 -13.67
CA HIS A 369 -14.59 35.93 -13.69
C HIS A 369 -16.07 35.75 -14.03
N GLY A 370 -16.91 36.54 -13.42
CA GLY A 370 -18.33 36.58 -13.74
C GLY A 370 -19.17 35.29 -13.55
N ALA A 371 -18.62 34.19 -13.09
CA ALA A 371 -19.38 32.96 -12.84
C ALA A 371 -20.11 32.96 -11.48
N ALA A 372 -21.13 32.12 -11.36
CA ALA A 372 -21.88 31.98 -10.11
C ALA A 372 -21.06 31.28 -9.02
N ALA A 373 -20.19 30.32 -9.42
CA ALA A 373 -19.27 29.62 -8.55
C ALA A 373 -17.85 29.59 -9.19
N ALA A 374 -16.85 29.96 -8.41
CA ALA A 374 -15.46 29.85 -8.83
C ALA A 374 -15.01 28.39 -8.63
N GLN A 375 -14.26 27.86 -9.58
CA GLN A 375 -13.65 26.52 -9.51
C GLN A 375 -12.12 26.60 -9.63
N ASP A 376 -11.61 27.57 -10.38
CA ASP A 376 -10.17 27.79 -10.51
C ASP A 376 -9.59 28.37 -9.21
N PRO A 377 -8.39 27.93 -8.73
CA PRO A 377 -7.77 28.42 -7.50
C PRO A 377 -7.55 29.95 -7.47
N VAL A 378 -7.24 30.58 -8.61
CA VAL A 378 -7.09 32.05 -8.72
C VAL A 378 -8.43 32.74 -8.45
N ASP A 379 -9.50 32.19 -9.01
CA ASP A 379 -10.84 32.74 -8.85
C ASP A 379 -11.39 32.58 -7.44
N LEU A 380 -11.07 31.45 -6.81
CA LEU A 380 -11.40 31.19 -5.40
C LEU A 380 -10.70 32.19 -4.49
N ALA A 381 -9.39 32.39 -4.68
CA ALA A 381 -8.61 33.36 -3.90
C ALA A 381 -9.09 34.81 -4.10
N LEU A 382 -9.44 35.18 -5.33
CA LEU A 382 -10.01 36.50 -5.64
C LEU A 382 -11.39 36.68 -5.01
N ALA A 383 -12.26 35.66 -5.09
CA ALA A 383 -13.60 35.70 -4.52
C ALA A 383 -13.59 35.81 -2.98
N GLU A 384 -12.65 35.15 -2.34
CA GLU A 384 -12.43 35.23 -0.88
C GLU A 384 -11.94 36.60 -0.47
N ALA A 385 -11.02 37.20 -1.24
CA ALA A 385 -10.37 38.46 -0.90
C ALA A 385 -11.19 39.70 -1.29
N ALA A 386 -11.98 39.65 -2.34
CA ALA A 386 -12.75 40.79 -2.83
C ALA A 386 -14.03 41.10 -2.04
N GLY A 387 -14.52 40.17 -1.23
CA GLY A 387 -15.75 40.34 -0.45
C GLY A 387 -17.02 40.35 -1.32
N GLU A 388 -17.69 41.50 -1.43
CA GLU A 388 -18.94 41.62 -2.19
C GLU A 388 -18.68 41.69 -3.72
N ARG A 389 -19.43 40.92 -4.48
CA ARG A 389 -19.40 40.97 -5.95
C ARG A 389 -20.17 42.18 -6.44
N PRO A 390 -19.82 42.74 -7.64
CA PRO A 390 -20.59 43.81 -8.23
C PRO A 390 -22.08 43.41 -8.41
N ALA A 391 -22.97 44.24 -7.91
CA ALA A 391 -24.40 44.05 -8.12
C ALA A 391 -24.76 44.66 -9.49
N GLY A 392 -25.32 43.85 -10.40
CA GLY A 392 -25.76 44.32 -11.71
C GLY A 392 -26.11 43.22 -12.69
N GLU A 393 -26.71 43.61 -13.83
CA GLU A 393 -26.97 42.69 -14.95
C GLU A 393 -25.63 42.48 -15.70
N ARG A 394 -25.32 41.20 -16.01
CA ARG A 394 -24.15 40.79 -16.74
C ARG A 394 -24.54 40.30 -18.14
N PRO A 395 -24.54 41.17 -19.14
CA PRO A 395 -25.00 40.85 -20.50
C PRO A 395 -24.03 39.93 -21.26
N ALA A 396 -22.72 39.92 -20.94
CA ALA A 396 -21.77 39.06 -21.63
C ALA A 396 -20.67 38.56 -20.68
N ARG A 397 -20.11 37.40 -21.01
CA ARG A 397 -18.95 36.81 -20.40
C ARG A 397 -18.12 36.11 -21.47
N HIS A 398 -16.83 36.31 -21.42
CA HIS A 398 -15.86 35.64 -22.27
C HIS A 398 -14.93 34.82 -21.36
N PRO A 399 -15.15 33.52 -21.19
CA PRO A 399 -14.35 32.64 -20.31
C PRO A 399 -12.88 32.67 -20.70
N PHE A 400 -12.03 32.17 -19.79
CA PHE A 400 -10.60 32.02 -20.05
C PHE A 400 -10.39 31.18 -21.32
N ASP A 401 -9.53 31.69 -22.20
CA ASP A 401 -9.15 31.03 -23.43
C ASP A 401 -7.61 30.92 -23.48
N PRO A 402 -7.05 29.70 -23.69
CA PRO A 402 -5.61 29.48 -23.71
C PRO A 402 -4.86 30.25 -24.79
N VAL A 403 -5.52 30.60 -25.90
CA VAL A 403 -4.93 31.41 -26.98
C VAL A 403 -4.92 32.86 -26.60
N ARG A 404 -6.03 33.40 -26.10
CA ARG A 404 -6.12 34.78 -25.61
C ARG A 404 -5.42 34.99 -24.27
N ARG A 405 -5.25 33.95 -23.46
CA ARG A 405 -4.63 33.93 -22.10
C ARG A 405 -5.25 34.94 -21.14
N ARG A 406 -6.57 35.26 -21.31
CA ARG A 406 -7.33 36.16 -20.47
C ARG A 406 -8.79 35.81 -20.50
N GLU A 407 -9.54 36.33 -19.53
CA GLU A 407 -10.99 36.24 -19.45
C GLU A 407 -11.56 37.64 -19.13
N SER A 408 -12.82 37.85 -19.51
CA SER A 408 -13.52 39.10 -19.26
C SER A 408 -15.01 38.90 -18.99
N ALA A 409 -15.59 39.85 -18.27
CA ALA A 409 -17.04 39.95 -18.08
C ALA A 409 -17.49 41.39 -18.27
N VAL A 410 -18.65 41.55 -18.89
CA VAL A 410 -19.29 42.84 -19.14
C VAL A 410 -20.44 43.02 -18.17
N TRP A 411 -20.47 44.10 -17.45
CA TRP A 411 -21.49 44.48 -16.46
C TRP A 411 -22.26 45.69 -16.93
N ARG A 412 -23.54 45.73 -16.73
CA ARG A 412 -24.37 46.90 -17.05
C ARG A 412 -24.53 47.74 -15.80
N GLY A 413 -23.94 48.96 -15.81
CA GLY A 413 -24.07 49.97 -14.78
C GLY A 413 -25.13 51.03 -15.14
N ALA A 414 -25.30 52.02 -14.29
CA ALA A 414 -26.23 53.13 -14.52
C ALA A 414 -25.77 54.03 -15.67
N ASP A 415 -24.47 54.14 -15.90
CA ASP A 415 -23.82 55.06 -16.86
C ASP A 415 -23.28 54.36 -18.12
N GLY A 416 -23.65 53.11 -18.38
CA GLY A 416 -23.17 52.33 -19.53
C GLY A 416 -22.70 50.92 -19.18
N ALA A 417 -21.79 50.38 -19.99
CA ALA A 417 -21.19 49.06 -19.76
C ALA A 417 -19.80 49.22 -19.09
N TRP A 418 -19.51 48.33 -18.15
CA TRP A 418 -18.21 48.16 -17.53
C TRP A 418 -17.66 46.79 -17.91
N VAL A 419 -16.47 46.78 -18.51
CA VAL A 419 -15.74 45.59 -18.89
C VAL A 419 -14.62 45.37 -17.89
N ALA A 420 -14.63 44.25 -17.20
CA ALA A 420 -13.57 43.82 -16.29
C ALA A 420 -12.79 42.69 -16.95
N VAL A 421 -11.45 42.77 -16.92
CA VAL A 421 -10.53 41.82 -17.60
C VAL A 421 -9.44 41.40 -16.63
N LYS A 422 -9.11 40.08 -16.63
CA LYS A 422 -7.91 39.52 -15.96
C LYS A 422 -7.27 38.45 -16.82
N GLY A 423 -5.95 38.24 -16.63
CA GLY A 423 -5.23 37.24 -17.40
C GLY A 423 -3.72 37.30 -17.22
N SER A 424 -2.98 36.63 -18.12
CA SER A 424 -1.52 36.71 -18.09
C SER A 424 -1.07 38.17 -18.29
N PRO A 425 -0.07 38.62 -17.54
CA PRO A 425 0.38 40.00 -17.63
C PRO A 425 0.67 40.45 -19.07
N GLU A 426 1.35 39.59 -19.83
CA GLU A 426 1.71 39.93 -21.23
C GLU A 426 0.48 40.17 -22.09
N ALA A 427 -0.52 39.23 -21.98
CA ALA A 427 -1.75 39.30 -22.80
C ALA A 427 -2.65 40.47 -22.43
N VAL A 428 -2.77 40.77 -21.12
CA VAL A 428 -3.60 41.91 -20.66
C VAL A 428 -2.92 43.23 -21.01
N LEU A 429 -1.61 43.37 -20.78
CA LEU A 429 -0.86 44.61 -21.09
C LEU A 429 -0.80 44.88 -22.59
N GLU A 430 -0.82 43.86 -23.44
CA GLU A 430 -0.93 44.03 -24.89
C GLU A 430 -2.28 44.67 -25.28
N ALA A 431 -3.34 44.37 -24.58
CA ALA A 431 -4.68 44.87 -24.79
C ALA A 431 -4.92 46.27 -24.16
N CYS A 432 -3.97 46.76 -23.35
CA CYS A 432 -4.09 48.05 -22.68
C CYS A 432 -3.59 49.21 -23.54
N ALA A 433 -4.29 50.35 -23.46
CA ALA A 433 -3.87 51.63 -24.04
C ALA A 433 -2.74 52.27 -23.21
N MET A 434 -1.49 51.80 -23.41
CA MET A 434 -0.33 52.27 -22.65
C MET A 434 0.93 52.41 -23.55
N SER A 435 1.91 53.21 -23.09
CA SER A 435 3.18 53.31 -23.81
C SER A 435 4.04 52.05 -23.68
N ASP A 436 4.95 51.78 -24.65
CA ASP A 436 5.87 50.64 -24.56
C ASP A 436 6.79 50.72 -23.35
N MET A 437 7.14 51.92 -22.91
CA MET A 437 7.98 52.16 -21.74
C MET A 437 7.23 51.78 -20.43
N ASP A 438 5.96 52.17 -20.34
CA ASP A 438 5.14 51.83 -19.18
C ASP A 438 4.91 50.33 -19.15
N ARG A 439 4.61 49.69 -20.31
CA ARG A 439 4.47 48.23 -20.45
C ARG A 439 5.73 47.50 -19.99
N ALA A 440 6.91 47.96 -20.46
CA ALA A 440 8.18 47.35 -20.04
C ALA A 440 8.40 47.49 -18.52
N SER A 441 8.06 48.67 -17.95
CA SER A 441 8.16 48.86 -16.49
C SER A 441 7.26 47.96 -15.69
N VAL A 442 6.03 47.67 -16.15
CA VAL A 442 5.11 46.71 -15.48
C VAL A 442 5.65 45.30 -15.61
N LEU A 443 6.11 44.88 -16.80
CA LEU A 443 6.69 43.57 -17.02
C LEU A 443 7.93 43.31 -16.16
N ASP A 444 8.77 44.34 -15.94
CA ASP A 444 9.91 44.26 -15.02
C ASP A 444 9.47 43.99 -13.55
N ARG A 445 8.34 44.58 -13.12
CA ARG A 445 7.75 44.30 -11.80
C ARG A 445 7.20 42.87 -11.75
N VAL A 446 6.54 42.43 -12.82
CA VAL A 446 6.07 41.05 -12.96
C VAL A 446 7.23 40.06 -12.82
N GLY A 447 8.36 40.33 -13.50
CA GLY A 447 9.57 39.52 -13.41
C GLY A 447 10.07 39.39 -11.97
N ARG A 448 10.17 40.51 -11.23
CA ARG A 448 10.60 40.46 -9.81
C ARG A 448 9.66 39.65 -8.92
N LEU A 449 8.36 39.79 -9.08
CA LEU A 449 7.38 39.04 -8.33
C LEU A 449 7.44 37.52 -8.68
N ALA A 450 7.68 37.23 -9.96
CA ALA A 450 7.87 35.85 -10.41
C ALA A 450 9.17 35.23 -9.87
N ASP A 451 10.27 36.00 -9.79
CA ASP A 451 11.55 35.57 -9.18
C ASP A 451 11.38 35.23 -7.68
N ASP A 452 10.41 35.86 -6.99
CA ASP A 452 10.01 35.53 -5.63
C ASP A 452 9.06 34.31 -5.55
N GLY A 453 8.80 33.66 -6.69
CA GLY A 453 7.99 32.45 -6.79
C GLY A 453 6.48 32.71 -6.84
N LEU A 454 6.06 33.94 -7.04
CA LEU A 454 4.65 34.31 -7.09
C LEU A 454 4.05 34.12 -8.49
N ARG A 455 2.82 33.61 -8.54
CA ARG A 455 2.00 33.60 -9.77
C ARG A 455 1.33 34.95 -9.93
N VAL A 456 1.65 35.68 -11.00
CA VAL A 456 1.16 37.06 -11.23
C VAL A 456 0.07 37.05 -12.31
N ILE A 457 -1.02 37.76 -12.05
CA ILE A 457 -2.02 38.14 -13.06
C ILE A 457 -2.06 39.67 -13.18
N ALA A 458 -2.39 40.15 -14.38
CA ALA A 458 -2.73 41.54 -14.60
C ALA A 458 -4.23 41.74 -14.65
N VAL A 459 -4.66 42.91 -14.22
CA VAL A 459 -6.05 43.33 -14.16
C VAL A 459 -6.23 44.63 -14.91
N ALA A 460 -7.27 44.71 -15.72
CA ALA A 460 -7.57 45.89 -16.53
C ALA A 460 -9.11 46.06 -16.64
N GLU A 461 -9.53 47.26 -16.94
CA GLU A 461 -10.96 47.56 -17.11
C GLU A 461 -11.19 48.56 -18.26
N ARG A 462 -12.43 48.65 -18.69
CA ARG A 462 -12.92 49.70 -19.60
C ARG A 462 -14.36 50.02 -19.30
N HIS A 463 -14.73 51.31 -19.46
CA HIS A 463 -16.08 51.79 -19.38
C HIS A 463 -16.55 52.23 -20.76
N ASP A 464 -17.65 51.66 -21.24
CA ASP A 464 -18.26 51.90 -22.56
C ASP A 464 -19.68 52.44 -22.45
N ALA A 465 -20.12 53.19 -23.45
CA ALA A 465 -21.49 53.64 -23.52
C ALA A 465 -22.50 52.53 -23.90
N ALA A 466 -22.04 51.46 -24.57
CA ALA A 466 -22.81 50.32 -25.01
C ALA A 466 -22.11 49.01 -24.66
N VAL A 467 -22.86 47.92 -24.62
CA VAL A 467 -22.33 46.55 -24.41
C VAL A 467 -21.53 46.13 -25.65
N PRO A 468 -20.23 45.77 -25.53
CA PRO A 468 -19.42 45.26 -26.66
C PRO A 468 -20.11 44.02 -27.32
N ALA A 469 -19.91 43.89 -28.63
CA ALA A 469 -20.55 42.84 -29.43
C ALA A 469 -19.89 41.44 -29.21
N ASP A 470 -18.57 41.41 -29.01
CA ASP A 470 -17.80 40.17 -28.81
C ASP A 470 -16.60 40.39 -27.92
N ALA A 471 -15.79 39.31 -27.70
CA ALA A 471 -14.59 39.35 -26.89
C ALA A 471 -13.52 40.25 -27.46
N GLY A 472 -13.38 40.35 -28.79
CA GLY A 472 -12.39 41.18 -29.46
C GLY A 472 -12.63 42.65 -29.23
N GLU A 473 -13.87 43.11 -29.28
CA GLU A 473 -14.27 44.45 -28.96
C GLU A 473 -14.17 44.76 -27.45
N ALA A 474 -14.57 43.80 -26.61
CA ALA A 474 -14.55 43.95 -25.16
C ALA A 474 -13.10 44.09 -24.61
N GLU A 475 -12.17 43.36 -25.20
CA GLU A 475 -10.80 43.18 -24.68
C GLU A 475 -9.75 44.05 -25.45
N THR A 476 -10.14 45.25 -25.87
CA THR A 476 -9.29 46.19 -26.59
C THR A 476 -9.34 47.57 -25.92
N ASP A 477 -8.25 48.34 -26.01
CA ASP A 477 -8.09 49.70 -25.44
C ASP A 477 -8.42 49.77 -23.93
N LEU A 478 -7.95 48.79 -23.18
CA LEU A 478 -8.19 48.69 -21.75
C LEU A 478 -7.32 49.67 -20.94
N ALA A 479 -7.84 50.10 -19.80
CA ALA A 479 -7.08 50.79 -18.78
C ALA A 479 -6.45 49.81 -17.81
N PHE A 480 -5.11 49.82 -17.66
CA PHE A 480 -4.43 48.99 -16.68
C PHE A 480 -4.79 49.39 -15.25
N VAL A 481 -5.24 48.45 -14.42
CA VAL A 481 -5.65 48.69 -13.03
C VAL A 481 -4.55 48.26 -12.05
N GLY A 482 -3.90 47.14 -12.27
CA GLY A 482 -2.85 46.64 -11.38
C GLY A 482 -2.49 45.17 -11.59
N LEU A 483 -1.65 44.67 -10.68
CA LEU A 483 -1.26 43.26 -10.61
C LEU A 483 -1.77 42.64 -9.32
N ALA A 484 -2.16 41.37 -9.39
CA ALA A 484 -2.35 40.53 -8.21
C ALA A 484 -1.38 39.37 -8.29
N ALA A 485 -0.63 39.14 -7.21
CA ALA A 485 0.35 38.08 -7.11
C ALA A 485 -0.01 37.11 -6.01
N PHE A 486 0.02 35.84 -6.36
CA PHE A 486 -0.47 34.70 -5.56
C PHE A 486 0.68 33.79 -5.18
N ARG A 487 0.63 33.27 -3.98
CA ARG A 487 1.45 32.18 -3.49
C ARG A 487 0.59 30.95 -3.26
N ASP A 488 1.12 29.80 -3.59
CA ASP A 488 0.63 28.50 -3.12
C ASP A 488 1.51 28.10 -1.94
N PRO A 489 1.03 28.24 -0.67
CA PRO A 489 1.87 28.03 0.50
C PRO A 489 2.28 26.57 0.64
N LEU A 490 3.48 26.35 1.21
CA LEU A 490 3.90 25.02 1.60
C LEU A 490 3.00 24.48 2.71
N ARG A 491 2.71 23.19 2.67
CA ARG A 491 2.03 22.50 3.77
C ARG A 491 2.87 22.56 5.05
N ALA A 492 2.20 22.59 6.18
CA ALA A 492 2.86 22.63 7.48
C ALA A 492 3.80 21.43 7.66
N GLY A 493 5.04 21.70 8.12
CA GLY A 493 6.02 20.68 8.45
C GLY A 493 6.77 20.06 7.27
N VAL A 494 6.57 20.52 6.03
CA VAL A 494 7.27 19.98 4.85
C VAL A 494 8.78 20.15 4.97
N GLY A 495 9.27 21.33 5.38
CA GLY A 495 10.70 21.58 5.53
C GLY A 495 11.37 20.65 6.55
N ASP A 496 10.72 20.43 7.71
CA ASP A 496 11.20 19.50 8.72
C ASP A 496 11.20 18.06 8.19
N ALA A 497 10.15 17.64 7.48
CA ALA A 497 10.06 16.31 6.88
C ALA A 497 11.15 16.05 5.81
N VAL A 498 11.41 17.02 4.93
CA VAL A 498 12.49 16.95 3.94
C VAL A 498 13.85 16.81 4.64
N ALA A 499 14.09 17.60 5.69
CA ALA A 499 15.33 17.52 6.46
C ALA A 499 15.50 16.17 7.15
N GLU A 500 14.42 15.60 7.71
CA GLU A 500 14.45 14.30 8.38
C GLU A 500 14.64 13.15 7.38
N LEU A 501 14.01 13.21 6.20
CA LEU A 501 14.25 12.26 5.10
C LEU A 501 15.71 12.33 4.61
N ALA A 502 16.26 13.53 4.43
CA ALA A 502 17.66 13.73 4.06
C ALA A 502 18.62 13.17 5.14
N HIS A 503 18.32 13.38 6.43
CA HIS A 503 19.07 12.78 7.54
C HIS A 503 19.02 11.25 7.49
N ALA A 504 17.88 10.70 7.13
CA ALA A 504 17.67 9.27 6.94
C ALA A 504 18.32 8.71 5.66
N GLY A 505 19.04 9.53 4.90
CA GLY A 505 19.72 9.15 3.66
C GLY A 505 18.80 9.01 2.45
N ILE A 506 17.65 9.68 2.47
CA ILE A 506 16.68 9.71 1.37
C ILE A 506 16.74 11.11 0.75
N ARG A 507 17.13 11.19 -0.53
CA ARG A 507 17.17 12.48 -1.23
C ARG A 507 15.83 12.80 -1.86
N THR A 508 15.45 14.06 -1.81
CA THR A 508 14.23 14.57 -2.43
C THR A 508 14.55 15.24 -3.76
N ILE A 509 13.79 14.91 -4.80
CA ILE A 509 13.81 15.54 -6.11
C ILE A 509 12.42 16.14 -6.31
N VAL A 510 12.34 17.46 -6.51
CA VAL A 510 11.07 18.14 -6.75
C VAL A 510 10.78 18.15 -8.25
N VAL A 511 9.61 17.68 -8.66
CA VAL A 511 9.21 17.56 -10.06
C VAL A 511 7.85 18.21 -10.24
N SER A 512 7.72 19.21 -11.10
CA SER A 512 6.46 19.93 -11.32
C SER A 512 6.29 20.39 -12.77
N GLY A 513 5.06 20.47 -13.22
CA GLY A 513 4.70 21.12 -14.50
C GLY A 513 4.75 22.65 -14.47
N ASP A 514 4.96 23.27 -13.30
CA ASP A 514 4.96 24.71 -13.11
C ASP A 514 6.21 25.41 -13.66
N HIS A 515 6.16 26.74 -13.64
CA HIS A 515 7.25 27.60 -14.10
C HIS A 515 8.52 27.43 -13.24
N PRO A 516 9.73 27.48 -13.81
CA PRO A 516 10.98 27.21 -13.10
C PRO A 516 11.17 28.01 -11.82
N GLU A 517 10.89 29.31 -11.85
CA GLU A 517 11.06 30.21 -10.71
C GLU A 517 10.14 29.81 -9.54
N THR A 518 8.88 29.46 -9.83
CA THR A 518 7.90 29.04 -8.84
C THR A 518 8.30 27.70 -8.19
N VAL A 519 8.79 26.75 -9.00
CA VAL A 519 9.22 25.43 -8.48
C VAL A 519 10.50 25.59 -7.65
N ALA A 520 11.44 26.42 -8.12
CA ALA A 520 12.69 26.72 -7.42
C ALA A 520 12.45 27.40 -6.07
N ALA A 521 11.51 28.36 -6.01
CA ALA A 521 11.15 29.05 -4.78
C ALA A 521 10.55 28.07 -3.76
N ALA A 522 9.57 27.24 -4.17
CA ALA A 522 8.95 26.24 -3.31
C ALA A 522 9.96 25.17 -2.83
N ALA A 523 10.83 24.70 -3.71
CA ALA A 523 11.88 23.72 -3.36
C ALA A 523 12.88 24.31 -2.35
N ARG A 524 13.28 25.57 -2.53
CA ARG A 524 14.18 26.28 -1.60
C ARG A 524 13.53 26.46 -0.24
N GLU A 525 12.27 26.85 -0.19
CA GLU A 525 11.48 27.00 1.04
C GLU A 525 11.30 25.64 1.74
N ALA A 526 11.09 24.56 0.98
CA ALA A 526 11.04 23.20 1.49
C ALA A 526 12.41 22.66 1.98
N GLY A 527 13.51 23.41 1.78
CA GLY A 527 14.85 22.99 2.19
C GLY A 527 15.58 22.06 1.23
N VAL A 528 15.04 21.84 0.03
CA VAL A 528 15.70 21.07 -1.03
C VAL A 528 16.84 21.89 -1.63
N ARG A 529 18.07 21.39 -1.56
CA ARG A 529 19.30 22.11 -1.91
C ARG A 529 19.75 21.92 -3.36
N GLY A 530 18.85 21.55 -4.26
CA GLY A 530 19.17 21.42 -5.68
C GLY A 530 19.68 22.74 -6.26
N SER A 531 20.90 22.74 -6.80
CA SER A 531 21.56 23.96 -7.27
C SER A 531 21.14 24.38 -8.68
N GLU A 532 20.58 23.49 -9.46
CA GLU A 532 20.20 23.71 -10.86
C GLU A 532 18.75 23.28 -11.08
N VAL A 533 17.98 24.18 -11.70
CA VAL A 533 16.62 23.83 -12.15
C VAL A 533 16.72 23.27 -13.56
N MET A 534 16.40 22.01 -13.72
CA MET A 534 16.28 21.37 -15.02
C MET A 534 14.90 21.64 -15.62
N HIS A 535 14.84 21.78 -16.92
CA HIS A 535 13.59 21.96 -17.65
C HIS A 535 13.14 20.64 -18.26
N GLY A 536 11.87 20.25 -18.00
CA GLY A 536 11.21 19.12 -18.64
C GLY A 536 10.94 19.33 -20.13
N GLY A 537 10.42 18.31 -20.80
CA GLY A 537 10.17 18.29 -22.22
C GLY A 537 11.46 18.24 -23.06
N ALA A 538 11.49 18.93 -24.18
CA ALA A 538 12.60 18.86 -25.13
C ALA A 538 14.02 19.05 -24.53
N PRO A 539 14.27 19.94 -23.54
CA PRO A 539 15.57 20.01 -22.87
C PRO A 539 15.95 18.73 -22.11
N LEU A 540 14.99 18.11 -21.43
CA LEU A 540 15.21 16.84 -20.73
C LEU A 540 15.39 15.68 -21.72
N ASP A 541 14.62 15.68 -22.82
CA ASP A 541 14.68 14.67 -23.87
C ASP A 541 16.03 14.67 -24.62
N ALA A 542 16.72 15.82 -24.64
CA ALA A 542 18.03 15.98 -25.26
C ALA A 542 19.16 15.31 -24.46
N LEU A 543 18.95 15.00 -23.16
CA LEU A 543 19.89 14.30 -22.31
C LEU A 543 19.78 12.79 -22.54
N ASP A 544 20.90 12.09 -22.62
CA ASP A 544 20.88 10.64 -22.52
C ASP A 544 20.63 10.18 -21.07
N ASP A 545 20.29 8.91 -20.88
CA ASP A 545 19.92 8.39 -19.57
C ASP A 545 21.10 8.32 -18.58
N ASP A 546 22.34 8.23 -19.11
CA ASP A 546 23.55 8.28 -18.28
C ASP A 546 23.83 9.69 -17.77
N GLU A 547 23.67 10.70 -18.62
CA GLU A 547 23.83 12.10 -18.26
C GLU A 547 22.73 12.56 -17.29
N LEU A 548 21.48 12.14 -17.57
CA LEU A 548 20.35 12.41 -16.68
C LEU A 548 20.57 11.78 -15.30
N ALA A 549 20.99 10.53 -15.22
CA ALA A 549 21.30 9.86 -13.96
C ALA A 549 22.42 10.57 -13.17
N GLU A 550 23.44 11.08 -13.87
CA GLU A 550 24.53 11.83 -13.21
C GLU A 550 24.03 13.12 -12.56
N ARG A 551 23.17 13.87 -13.26
CA ARG A 551 22.56 15.11 -12.73
C ARG A 551 21.61 14.83 -11.57
N LEU A 552 20.99 13.64 -11.53
CA LEU A 552 20.08 13.21 -10.47
C LEU A 552 20.78 12.54 -9.26
N ARG A 553 22.11 12.54 -9.18
CA ARG A 553 22.83 11.95 -8.03
C ARG A 553 22.60 12.70 -6.71
N GLY A 554 22.23 13.97 -6.76
CA GLY A 554 21.89 14.81 -5.62
C GLY A 554 20.41 15.13 -5.54
N GLU A 555 20.08 16.08 -4.69
CA GLU A 555 18.80 16.78 -4.73
C GLU A 555 18.70 17.59 -6.02
N ALA A 556 17.56 17.57 -6.66
CA ALA A 556 17.34 18.26 -7.93
C ALA A 556 15.95 18.87 -8.00
N VAL A 557 15.79 19.85 -8.88
CA VAL A 557 14.52 20.52 -9.16
C VAL A 557 14.24 20.41 -10.65
N ILE A 558 13.08 19.91 -11.05
CA ILE A 558 12.66 19.76 -12.44
C ILE A 558 11.35 20.49 -12.64
N ALA A 559 11.38 21.51 -13.47
CA ALA A 559 10.23 22.34 -13.79
C ALA A 559 9.72 22.06 -15.21
N ARG A 560 8.47 22.39 -15.50
CA ARG A 560 7.82 22.12 -16.79
C ARG A 560 7.83 20.63 -17.17
N ALA A 561 7.83 19.76 -16.17
CA ALA A 561 7.84 18.32 -16.37
C ALA A 561 6.50 17.82 -16.91
N THR A 562 6.57 16.95 -17.91
CA THR A 562 5.42 16.22 -18.44
C THR A 562 5.21 14.90 -17.67
N PRO A 563 4.06 14.23 -17.81
CA PRO A 563 3.85 12.89 -17.25
C PRO A 563 4.90 11.87 -17.76
N GLU A 564 5.32 11.99 -19.01
CA GLU A 564 6.35 11.17 -19.63
C GLU A 564 7.71 11.40 -19.00
N ASP A 565 8.06 12.67 -18.69
CA ASP A 565 9.27 13.00 -17.96
C ASP A 565 9.29 12.35 -16.58
N LYS A 566 8.19 12.47 -15.82
CA LYS A 566 8.06 11.84 -14.49
C LYS A 566 8.28 10.32 -14.56
N LEU A 567 7.71 9.67 -15.55
CA LEU A 567 7.87 8.24 -15.77
C LEU A 567 9.31 7.88 -16.15
N ARG A 568 9.96 8.68 -17.02
CA ARG A 568 11.35 8.47 -17.43
C ARG A 568 12.31 8.61 -16.26
N LEU A 569 12.12 9.64 -15.40
CA LEU A 569 12.92 9.83 -14.19
C LEU A 569 12.87 8.60 -13.26
N VAL A 570 11.68 8.03 -13.05
CA VAL A 570 11.52 6.81 -12.28
C VAL A 570 12.35 5.67 -12.86
N ARG A 571 12.25 5.42 -14.16
CA ARG A 571 12.95 4.32 -14.83
C ARG A 571 14.47 4.48 -14.79
N VAL A 572 14.97 5.68 -15.12
CA VAL A 572 16.41 5.98 -15.10
C VAL A 572 17.01 5.77 -13.71
N LEU A 573 16.33 6.20 -12.65
CA LEU A 573 16.80 6.00 -11.29
C LEU A 573 16.74 4.52 -10.88
N GLN A 574 15.68 3.79 -11.25
CA GLN A 574 15.55 2.36 -10.97
C GLN A 574 16.63 1.52 -11.67
N GLU A 575 16.98 1.85 -12.91
CA GLU A 575 18.06 1.19 -13.67
C GLU A 575 19.44 1.38 -13.01
N ARG A 576 19.60 2.45 -12.22
CA ARG A 576 20.80 2.70 -11.40
C ARG A 576 20.77 2.02 -10.02
N GLY A 577 19.74 1.21 -9.77
CA GLY A 577 19.59 0.46 -8.51
C GLY A 577 18.98 1.26 -7.37
N GLU A 578 18.43 2.45 -7.64
CA GLU A 578 17.73 3.25 -6.64
C GLU A 578 16.34 2.67 -6.35
N ALA A 579 15.93 2.75 -5.11
CA ALA A 579 14.56 2.48 -4.69
C ALA A 579 13.77 3.80 -4.72
N VAL A 580 12.98 3.98 -5.77
CA VAL A 580 12.30 5.23 -6.09
C VAL A 580 10.91 5.25 -5.48
N ALA A 581 10.61 6.27 -4.67
CA ALA A 581 9.25 6.62 -4.30
C ALA A 581 8.78 7.84 -5.11
N VAL A 582 7.49 7.90 -5.41
CA VAL A 582 6.86 9.04 -6.10
C VAL A 582 5.67 9.50 -5.27
N THR A 583 5.54 10.82 -5.06
CA THR A 583 4.30 11.40 -4.52
C THR A 583 3.56 12.16 -5.61
N GLY A 584 2.24 12.12 -5.58
CA GLY A 584 1.39 12.88 -6.49
C GLY A 584 -0.07 12.85 -6.08
N ASP A 585 -0.86 13.76 -6.61
CA ASP A 585 -2.30 13.89 -6.34
C ASP A 585 -3.15 13.91 -7.61
N GLY A 586 -2.51 14.07 -8.79
CA GLY A 586 -3.16 14.26 -10.07
C GLY A 586 -3.17 13.06 -11.02
N VAL A 587 -3.94 13.20 -12.09
CA VAL A 587 -3.98 12.24 -13.21
C VAL A 587 -2.59 12.11 -13.86
N ASN A 588 -1.86 13.22 -13.95
CA ASN A 588 -0.54 13.32 -14.57
C ASN A 588 0.53 12.52 -13.82
N ASP A 589 0.29 12.20 -12.54
CA ASP A 589 1.23 11.45 -11.70
C ASP A 589 1.00 9.94 -11.76
N ALA A 590 -0.19 9.51 -12.19
CA ALA A 590 -0.59 8.11 -12.13
C ALA A 590 0.39 7.14 -12.83
N PRO A 591 0.95 7.45 -14.02
CA PRO A 591 1.94 6.56 -14.65
C PRO A 591 3.22 6.42 -13.82
N ALA A 592 3.71 7.51 -13.24
CA ALA A 592 4.91 7.51 -12.40
C ALA A 592 4.66 6.82 -11.05
N LEU A 593 3.49 7.05 -10.41
CA LEU A 593 3.05 6.37 -9.20
C LEU A 593 3.00 4.85 -9.38
N ALA A 594 2.44 4.38 -10.50
CA ALA A 594 2.33 2.95 -10.81
C ALA A 594 3.69 2.29 -11.11
N ALA A 595 4.62 3.03 -11.73
CA ALA A 595 5.94 2.53 -12.11
C ALA A 595 6.96 2.56 -10.98
N ALA A 596 6.75 3.39 -9.96
CA ALA A 596 7.65 3.54 -8.81
C ALA A 596 7.77 2.25 -7.98
N ASN A 597 8.83 2.13 -7.20
CA ASN A 597 8.92 1.08 -6.18
C ASN A 597 7.87 1.30 -5.07
N VAL A 598 7.55 2.58 -4.80
CA VAL A 598 6.48 3.00 -3.89
C VAL A 598 5.76 4.21 -4.48
N GLY A 599 4.54 4.04 -4.92
CA GLY A 599 3.65 5.15 -5.26
C GLY A 599 2.92 5.64 -4.01
N ILE A 600 2.92 6.95 -3.75
CA ILE A 600 2.30 7.59 -2.59
C ILE A 600 1.30 8.64 -3.08
N ALA A 601 0.02 8.45 -2.85
CA ALA A 601 -1.02 9.40 -3.23
C ALA A 601 -1.58 10.16 -2.03
N MET A 602 -2.07 11.39 -2.27
CA MET A 602 -2.88 12.14 -1.31
C MET A 602 -4.26 11.50 -1.18
N GLY A 603 -4.80 11.46 0.03
CA GLY A 603 -6.04 10.73 0.34
C GLY A 603 -7.30 11.55 0.14
N ALA A 604 -7.33 12.75 0.72
CA ALA A 604 -8.51 13.60 0.70
C ALA A 604 -8.63 14.39 -0.61
N ARG A 605 -7.53 14.92 -1.13
CA ARG A 605 -7.49 15.77 -2.34
C ARG A 605 -7.03 15.04 -3.60
N GLY A 606 -6.31 13.93 -3.46
CA GLY A 606 -5.85 13.15 -4.61
C GLY A 606 -7.00 12.65 -5.46
N THR A 607 -6.81 12.61 -6.77
CA THR A 607 -7.77 12.03 -7.70
C THR A 607 -7.91 10.53 -7.47
N ASP A 608 -9.05 9.97 -7.85
CA ASP A 608 -9.28 8.52 -7.74
C ASP A 608 -8.24 7.72 -8.52
N LEU A 609 -7.82 8.24 -9.67
CA LEU A 609 -6.79 7.62 -10.49
C LEU A 609 -5.42 7.60 -9.79
N ALA A 610 -5.02 8.72 -9.16
CA ALA A 610 -3.77 8.77 -8.40
C ALA A 610 -3.79 7.78 -7.22
N ARG A 611 -4.91 7.74 -6.46
CA ARG A 611 -5.11 6.76 -5.38
C ARG A 611 -5.08 5.32 -5.88
N GLU A 612 -5.69 5.04 -7.06
CA GLU A 612 -5.70 3.70 -7.65
C GLU A 612 -4.30 3.25 -8.10
N ALA A 613 -3.52 4.16 -8.67
CA ALA A 613 -2.16 3.89 -9.13
C ALA A 613 -1.18 3.68 -7.97
N ALA A 614 -1.42 4.34 -6.83
CA ALA A 614 -0.51 4.35 -5.69
C ALA A 614 -0.51 3.04 -4.88
N ASP A 615 0.61 2.79 -4.20
CA ASP A 615 0.79 1.71 -3.24
C ASP A 615 0.39 2.14 -1.81
N LEU A 616 0.61 3.42 -1.48
CA LEU A 616 0.30 4.06 -0.21
C LEU A 616 -0.62 5.26 -0.44
N VAL A 617 -1.52 5.51 0.51
CA VAL A 617 -2.38 6.70 0.51
C VAL A 617 -2.24 7.41 1.86
N LEU A 618 -1.92 8.71 1.82
CA LEU A 618 -1.83 9.56 3.00
C LEU A 618 -3.22 10.13 3.32
N VAL A 619 -3.87 9.62 4.36
CA VAL A 619 -5.27 9.97 4.70
C VAL A 619 -5.44 11.45 5.05
N ASP A 620 -4.42 12.04 5.66
CA ASP A 620 -4.39 13.40 6.14
C ASP A 620 -3.81 14.41 5.14
N ASP A 621 -3.43 13.96 3.95
CA ASP A 621 -2.68 14.73 2.93
C ASP A 621 -1.41 15.41 3.49
N ALA A 622 -0.91 14.95 4.62
CA ALA A 622 0.24 15.58 5.29
C ALA A 622 1.56 14.94 4.81
N TYR A 623 2.40 15.74 4.17
CA TYR A 623 3.73 15.30 3.74
C TYR A 623 4.60 14.71 4.88
N PRO A 624 4.58 15.27 6.12
CA PRO A 624 5.30 14.68 7.26
C PRO A 624 4.92 13.23 7.59
N THR A 625 3.72 12.78 7.21
CA THR A 625 3.27 11.40 7.40
C THR A 625 4.12 10.39 6.62
N ILE A 626 4.81 10.84 5.54
CA ILE A 626 5.78 10.02 4.79
C ILE A 626 6.94 9.58 5.69
N VAL A 627 7.42 10.46 6.57
CA VAL A 627 8.50 10.15 7.53
C VAL A 627 8.09 8.98 8.43
N GLY A 628 6.88 9.04 8.97
CA GLY A 628 6.31 7.96 9.78
C GLY A 628 6.15 6.64 8.98
N ALA A 629 5.79 6.73 7.69
CA ALA A 629 5.73 5.57 6.80
C ALA A 629 7.11 4.92 6.62
N VAL A 630 8.16 5.73 6.41
CA VAL A 630 9.55 5.24 6.28
C VAL A 630 10.02 4.58 7.56
N GLU A 631 9.81 5.23 8.71
CA GLU A 631 10.17 4.67 10.01
C GLU A 631 9.44 3.34 10.25
N GLY A 632 8.13 3.28 9.97
CA GLY A 632 7.32 2.07 10.06
C GLY A 632 7.82 0.95 9.15
N GLY A 633 8.14 1.26 7.89
CA GLY A 633 8.70 0.30 6.93
C GLY A 633 10.07 -0.24 7.36
N ARG A 634 10.97 0.62 7.86
CA ARG A 634 12.29 0.22 8.42
C ARG A 634 12.14 -0.66 9.65
N ALA A 635 11.20 -0.32 10.53
CA ALA A 635 10.90 -1.13 11.70
C ALA A 635 10.43 -2.52 11.30
N LEU A 636 9.46 -2.60 10.37
CA LEU A 636 8.92 -3.86 9.85
C LEU A 636 10.01 -4.74 9.23
N ALA A 637 10.84 -4.19 8.34
CA ALA A 637 11.94 -4.91 7.72
C ALA A 637 12.96 -5.43 8.76
N SER A 638 13.22 -4.65 9.80
CA SER A 638 14.12 -5.04 10.90
C SER A 638 13.52 -6.14 11.79
N GLN A 639 12.24 -6.05 12.11
CA GLN A 639 11.50 -7.06 12.89
C GLN A 639 11.48 -8.40 12.13
N LEU A 640 11.14 -8.35 10.84
CA LEU A 640 11.10 -9.53 9.99
C LEU A 640 12.46 -10.25 9.92
N ARG A 641 13.54 -9.53 9.67
CA ARG A 641 14.88 -10.15 9.64
C ARG A 641 15.25 -10.81 10.96
N ARG A 642 14.92 -10.20 12.09
CA ARG A 642 15.19 -10.79 13.42
C ARG A 642 14.35 -12.02 13.68
N ALA A 643 13.06 -11.98 13.32
CA ALA A 643 12.17 -13.11 13.45
C ALA A 643 12.63 -14.30 12.60
N VAL A 644 12.96 -14.05 11.33
CA VAL A 644 13.49 -15.09 10.42
C VAL A 644 14.82 -15.66 10.91
N ALA A 645 15.75 -14.81 11.38
CA ALA A 645 17.03 -15.28 11.91
C ALA A 645 16.86 -16.14 13.17
N PHE A 646 15.96 -15.74 14.07
CA PHE A 646 15.61 -16.54 15.24
C PHE A 646 15.02 -17.89 14.83
N TYR A 647 14.03 -17.86 13.96
CA TYR A 647 13.27 -19.03 13.52
C TYR A 647 14.19 -20.07 12.85
N LEU A 648 14.96 -19.65 11.85
CA LEU A 648 15.92 -20.55 11.19
C LEU A 648 16.99 -21.07 12.14
N GLY A 649 17.46 -20.22 13.06
CA GLY A 649 18.42 -20.65 14.09
C GLY A 649 17.83 -21.68 15.04
N ALA A 650 16.58 -21.51 15.45
CA ALA A 650 15.89 -22.47 16.32
C ALA A 650 15.63 -23.81 15.60
N LYS A 651 15.19 -23.78 14.32
CA LYS A 651 15.05 -25.02 13.52
C LYS A 651 16.37 -25.78 13.36
N LEU A 652 17.47 -25.07 13.06
CA LEU A 652 18.78 -25.70 13.00
C LEU A 652 19.23 -26.29 14.34
N ALA A 653 18.93 -25.63 15.46
CA ALA A 653 19.19 -26.18 16.79
C ALA A 653 18.38 -27.43 17.06
N LEU A 654 17.09 -27.43 16.69
CA LEU A 654 16.20 -28.58 16.88
C LEU A 654 16.72 -29.82 16.13
N VAL A 655 17.12 -29.60 14.86
CA VAL A 655 17.77 -30.66 14.06
C VAL A 655 19.04 -31.17 14.73
N ALA A 656 19.91 -30.28 15.22
CA ALA A 656 21.15 -30.66 15.85
C ALA A 656 20.92 -31.43 17.17
N VAL A 657 19.97 -30.98 17.99
CA VAL A 657 19.61 -31.61 19.26
C VAL A 657 19.07 -33.03 19.05
N ILE A 658 18.34 -33.29 17.94
CA ILE A 658 17.82 -34.63 17.61
C ILE A 658 18.90 -35.49 16.93
N ALA A 659 19.55 -34.94 15.90
CA ALA A 659 20.50 -35.72 15.09
C ALA A 659 21.76 -36.14 15.83
N VAL A 660 22.33 -35.30 16.72
CA VAL A 660 23.56 -35.60 17.41
C VAL A 660 23.45 -36.84 18.32
N PRO A 661 22.43 -36.98 19.20
CA PRO A 661 22.22 -38.22 19.97
C PRO A 661 22.04 -39.44 19.08
N LEU A 662 21.23 -39.38 18.05
CA LEU A 662 21.02 -40.50 17.12
C LEU A 662 22.31 -40.93 16.44
N LEU A 663 23.17 -39.99 16.02
CA LEU A 663 24.49 -40.26 15.47
C LEU A 663 25.45 -40.88 16.49
N LEU A 664 25.27 -40.59 17.76
CA LEU A 664 26.04 -41.22 18.86
C LEU A 664 25.49 -42.59 19.30
N GLY A 665 24.34 -43.03 18.72
CA GLY A 665 23.67 -44.28 19.09
C GLY A 665 22.86 -44.16 20.37
N LEU A 666 22.48 -42.96 20.75
CA LEU A 666 21.61 -42.62 21.87
C LEU A 666 20.16 -42.45 21.37
N PRO A 667 19.14 -42.59 22.24
CA PRO A 667 17.75 -42.34 21.87
C PRO A 667 17.52 -40.84 21.50
N ALA A 668 16.44 -40.61 20.72
CA ALA A 668 16.04 -39.25 20.37
C ALA A 668 15.59 -38.46 21.62
N PRO A 669 16.03 -37.19 21.78
CA PRO A 669 15.63 -36.33 22.91
C PRO A 669 14.14 -35.93 22.90
N PHE A 670 13.47 -36.02 21.74
CA PHE A 670 12.09 -35.59 21.55
C PHE A 670 11.33 -36.66 20.77
N HIS A 671 10.11 -36.95 21.21
CA HIS A 671 9.12 -37.65 20.41
C HIS A 671 8.38 -36.66 19.49
N PRO A 672 7.69 -37.11 18.43
CA PRO A 672 6.95 -36.25 17.52
C PRO A 672 6.01 -35.26 18.24
N VAL A 673 5.28 -35.70 19.26
CA VAL A 673 4.36 -34.86 20.04
C VAL A 673 5.08 -33.69 20.74
N HIS A 674 6.30 -33.92 21.24
CA HIS A 674 7.08 -32.86 21.87
C HIS A 674 7.47 -31.80 20.86
N ILE A 675 7.89 -32.18 19.66
CA ILE A 675 8.31 -31.24 18.62
C ILE A 675 7.17 -30.34 18.25
N VAL A 676 5.97 -30.90 18.04
CA VAL A 676 4.76 -30.11 17.71
C VAL A 676 4.46 -29.09 18.81
N ILE A 677 4.51 -29.49 20.07
CA ILE A 677 4.29 -28.55 21.19
C ILE A 677 5.35 -27.47 21.21
N LEU A 678 6.62 -27.81 21.01
CA LEU A 678 7.74 -26.89 21.01
C LEU A 678 7.66 -25.90 19.84
N GLU A 679 7.26 -26.37 18.65
CA GLU A 679 7.08 -25.54 17.46
C GLU A 679 5.90 -24.59 17.63
N LEU A 680 4.71 -25.09 17.95
CA LEU A 680 3.54 -24.25 18.19
C LEU A 680 3.83 -23.15 19.22
N PHE A 681 4.54 -23.50 20.31
CA PHE A 681 4.94 -22.55 21.32
C PHE A 681 5.93 -21.52 20.80
N MET A 682 6.90 -21.94 20.00
CA MET A 682 7.88 -21.07 19.37
C MET A 682 7.22 -20.13 18.35
N ASP A 683 6.39 -20.67 17.47
CA ASP A 683 5.81 -19.96 16.34
C ASP A 683 4.83 -18.88 16.78
N VAL A 684 3.88 -19.23 17.62
CA VAL A 684 2.91 -18.27 18.15
C VAL A 684 3.61 -17.23 19.03
N GLY A 685 4.50 -17.67 19.91
CA GLY A 685 5.20 -16.78 20.83
C GLY A 685 6.17 -15.82 20.13
N ALA A 686 6.99 -16.32 19.22
CA ALA A 686 7.96 -15.53 18.48
C ALA A 686 7.27 -14.54 17.53
N SER A 687 6.24 -15.02 16.79
CA SER A 687 5.49 -14.16 15.86
C SER A 687 4.90 -12.96 16.58
N ILE A 688 4.17 -13.17 17.68
CA ILE A 688 3.56 -12.07 18.45
C ILE A 688 4.64 -11.19 19.09
N ALA A 689 5.71 -11.78 19.64
CA ALA A 689 6.75 -11.05 20.35
C ALA A 689 7.58 -10.15 19.43
N PHE A 690 8.01 -10.64 18.26
CA PHE A 690 8.78 -9.83 17.30
C PHE A 690 7.94 -8.79 16.58
N VAL A 691 6.68 -9.12 16.23
CA VAL A 691 5.74 -8.15 15.65
C VAL A 691 5.46 -7.00 16.61
N SER A 692 5.35 -7.29 17.91
CA SER A 692 5.05 -6.27 18.93
C SER A 692 6.26 -5.41 19.30
N GLU A 693 7.43 -5.65 18.73
CA GLU A 693 8.63 -4.84 18.99
C GLU A 693 8.47 -3.44 18.37
N PRO A 694 8.74 -2.36 19.11
CA PRO A 694 8.75 -1.00 18.54
C PRO A 694 9.91 -0.83 17.55
N ALA A 695 9.87 0.25 16.76
CA ALA A 695 10.98 0.67 15.90
C ALA A 695 12.28 0.75 16.71
N ALA A 696 13.38 0.34 16.09
CA ALA A 696 14.69 0.48 16.73
C ALA A 696 15.02 1.98 16.83
N PRO A 697 15.41 2.49 18.01
CA PRO A 697 15.87 3.86 18.11
C PRO A 697 17.04 4.11 17.14
N GLY A 698 16.99 5.24 16.43
CA GLY A 698 17.97 5.55 15.39
C GLY A 698 17.69 4.83 14.06
N ALA A 699 16.50 4.32 13.84
CA ALA A 699 16.11 3.74 12.55
C ALA A 699 16.23 4.77 11.41
N MET A 700 16.06 6.05 11.72
CA MET A 700 16.19 7.17 10.79
C MET A 700 17.60 7.79 10.76
N ASP A 701 18.53 7.37 11.65
CA ASP A 701 19.90 7.91 11.73
C ASP A 701 20.87 7.23 10.72
N HIS A 702 20.38 6.30 9.92
CA HIS A 702 21.18 5.52 8.97
C HIS A 702 20.54 5.57 7.58
N PRO A 703 21.39 5.53 6.52
CA PRO A 703 20.88 5.45 5.16
C PRO A 703 20.08 4.15 4.92
N PRO A 704 19.22 4.13 3.91
CA PRO A 704 18.47 2.96 3.51
C PRO A 704 19.40 1.80 3.20
N ARG A 705 18.92 0.59 3.41
CA ARG A 705 19.66 -0.59 2.99
C ARG A 705 19.67 -0.69 1.47
N ASP A 706 20.83 -0.99 0.91
CA ASP A 706 21.01 -1.26 -0.50
C ASP A 706 19.98 -2.34 -0.98
N PRO A 707 19.09 -2.02 -1.92
CA PRO A 707 18.08 -2.94 -2.44
C PRO A 707 18.67 -4.19 -3.11
N ALA A 708 19.90 -4.11 -3.63
CA ALA A 708 20.59 -5.23 -4.27
C ALA A 708 21.16 -6.26 -3.28
N ARG A 709 21.24 -5.94 -1.99
CA ARG A 709 21.72 -6.89 -0.97
C ARG A 709 20.72 -8.00 -0.73
N ARG A 710 21.23 -9.24 -0.67
CA ARG A 710 20.44 -10.43 -0.33
C ARG A 710 19.70 -10.24 0.99
N PHE A 711 18.50 -10.81 1.09
CA PHE A 711 17.69 -10.75 2.32
C PHE A 711 18.47 -11.30 3.54
N LEU A 712 19.11 -12.45 3.38
CA LEU A 712 20.07 -12.99 4.35
C LEU A 712 21.50 -12.56 3.97
N ASP A 713 22.01 -11.55 4.66
CA ASP A 713 23.41 -11.15 4.60
C ASP A 713 24.24 -11.91 5.65
N ASP A 714 25.56 -11.70 5.64
CA ASP A 714 26.51 -12.35 6.58
C ASP A 714 26.13 -12.10 8.04
N THR A 715 25.49 -10.98 8.30
CA THR A 715 24.97 -10.59 9.60
C THR A 715 23.84 -11.52 10.06
N GLN A 716 22.89 -11.78 9.15
CA GLN A 716 21.77 -12.66 9.44
C GLN A 716 22.23 -14.11 9.55
N LEU A 717 23.13 -14.54 8.67
CA LEU A 717 23.74 -15.88 8.74
C LEU A 717 24.48 -16.09 10.06
N SER A 718 25.23 -15.08 10.51
CA SER A 718 25.93 -15.12 11.82
C SER A 718 24.93 -15.18 12.98
N ALA A 719 23.81 -14.44 12.90
CA ALA A 719 22.76 -14.47 13.92
C ALA A 719 22.04 -15.83 13.95
N ILE A 720 21.75 -16.43 12.80
CA ILE A 720 21.19 -17.77 12.65
C ILE A 720 22.13 -18.80 13.30
N GLY A 721 23.42 -18.78 12.91
CA GLY A 721 24.42 -19.71 13.45
C GLY A 721 24.61 -19.58 14.96
N LEU A 722 24.67 -18.33 15.47
CA LEU A 722 24.78 -18.08 16.90
C LEU A 722 23.56 -18.57 17.67
N THR A 723 22.35 -18.32 17.14
CA THR A 723 21.09 -18.80 17.74
C THR A 723 21.06 -20.32 17.78
N ALA A 724 21.40 -20.96 16.66
CA ALA A 724 21.45 -22.42 16.56
C ALA A 724 22.45 -23.02 17.56
N PHE A 725 23.66 -22.47 17.62
CA PHE A 725 24.69 -22.94 18.54
C PHE A 725 24.30 -22.75 20.01
N ALA A 726 23.75 -21.56 20.35
CA ALA A 726 23.37 -21.25 21.73
C ALA A 726 22.20 -22.12 22.22
N LEU A 727 21.18 -22.37 21.39
CA LEU A 727 20.08 -23.26 21.73
C LEU A 727 20.56 -24.72 21.84
N THR A 728 21.38 -25.17 20.92
CA THR A 728 21.99 -26.53 21.00
C THR A 728 22.80 -26.67 22.28
N ALA A 729 23.61 -25.67 22.64
CA ALA A 729 24.40 -25.68 23.87
C ALA A 729 23.56 -25.57 25.15
N ALA A 730 22.32 -25.00 25.05
CA ALA A 730 21.39 -24.93 26.17
C ALA A 730 20.61 -26.27 26.40
N VAL A 731 20.44 -27.09 25.40
CA VAL A 731 19.51 -28.25 25.47
C VAL A 731 20.26 -29.58 25.37
N LEU A 732 21.14 -29.73 24.40
CA LEU A 732 21.84 -31.01 24.16
C LEU A 732 22.67 -31.50 25.36
N PRO A 733 23.49 -30.67 26.03
CA PRO A 733 24.19 -31.14 27.22
C PRO A 733 23.25 -31.50 28.37
N THR A 734 22.12 -30.80 28.52
CA THR A 734 21.11 -31.15 29.51
C THR A 734 20.60 -32.56 29.29
N PHE A 735 20.22 -32.88 28.03
CA PHE A 735 19.80 -34.25 27.68
C PHE A 735 20.88 -35.29 28.00
N LEU A 736 22.10 -35.09 27.53
CA LEU A 736 23.20 -36.03 27.69
C LEU A 736 23.56 -36.28 29.16
N ILE A 737 23.62 -35.24 29.98
CA ILE A 737 23.97 -35.34 31.41
C ILE A 737 22.87 -36.05 32.17
N VAL A 738 21.61 -35.67 31.92
CA VAL A 738 20.44 -36.28 32.63
C VAL A 738 20.25 -37.74 32.18
N HIS A 739 20.41 -38.01 30.89
CA HIS A 739 20.31 -39.38 30.35
C HIS A 739 21.32 -40.33 30.97
N ALA A 740 22.57 -39.89 31.10
CA ALA A 740 23.64 -40.69 31.68
C ALA A 740 23.43 -41.07 33.16
N GLN A 741 22.61 -40.28 33.88
CA GLN A 741 22.44 -40.49 35.33
C GLN A 741 21.04 -41.04 35.71
N TRP A 742 19.99 -40.70 34.98
CA TRP A 742 18.61 -41.05 35.34
C TRP A 742 17.77 -41.69 34.21
N GLY A 743 18.37 -41.93 33.06
CA GLY A 743 17.70 -42.55 31.93
C GLY A 743 16.97 -41.59 31.01
N THR A 744 16.28 -42.17 30.00
CA THR A 744 15.76 -41.43 28.84
C THR A 744 14.59 -40.54 29.21
N ASP A 745 13.60 -41.03 29.96
CA ASP A 745 12.34 -40.31 30.17
C ASP A 745 12.55 -39.02 30.96
N MET A 746 13.41 -39.06 32.01
CA MET A 746 13.78 -37.84 32.72
C MET A 746 14.63 -36.90 31.87
N ALA A 747 15.47 -37.43 30.98
CA ALA A 747 16.28 -36.62 30.07
C ALA A 747 15.42 -35.89 29.02
N ILE A 748 14.37 -36.54 28.50
CA ILE A 748 13.36 -35.92 27.62
C ILE A 748 12.68 -34.76 28.35
N ALA A 749 12.21 -35.01 29.60
CA ALA A 749 11.59 -33.95 30.40
C ALA A 749 12.50 -32.72 30.60
N ALA A 750 13.78 -32.99 30.90
CA ALA A 750 14.79 -31.93 31.08
C ALA A 750 15.08 -31.17 29.77
N ALA A 751 15.11 -31.89 28.63
CA ALA A 751 15.32 -31.27 27.32
C ALA A 751 14.13 -30.40 26.91
N VAL A 752 12.87 -30.85 27.09
CA VAL A 752 11.65 -30.09 26.82
C VAL A 752 11.61 -28.82 27.68
N ALA A 753 11.82 -28.92 28.98
CA ALA A 753 11.86 -27.77 29.87
C ALA A 753 12.98 -26.78 29.51
N GLY A 754 14.16 -27.31 29.23
CA GLY A 754 15.32 -26.55 28.81
C GLY A 754 15.06 -25.77 27.51
N TRP A 755 14.44 -26.43 26.52
CA TRP A 755 14.06 -25.80 25.25
C TRP A 755 13.09 -24.64 25.46
N LEU A 756 11.97 -24.86 26.17
CA LEU A 756 10.95 -23.84 26.41
C LEU A 756 11.55 -22.57 27.02
N VAL A 757 12.39 -22.70 28.03
CA VAL A 757 12.99 -21.56 28.72
C VAL A 757 14.10 -20.91 27.90
N ALA A 758 15.02 -21.70 27.34
CA ALA A 758 16.16 -21.19 26.57
C ALA A 758 15.71 -20.49 25.29
N ASN A 759 14.69 -21.02 24.63
CA ASN A 759 14.13 -20.46 23.40
C ASN A 759 13.70 -19.00 23.59
N VAL A 760 12.89 -18.69 24.61
CA VAL A 760 12.45 -17.33 24.89
C VAL A 760 13.61 -16.45 25.35
N ALA A 761 14.50 -16.96 26.19
CA ALA A 761 15.65 -16.19 26.69
C ALA A 761 16.63 -15.81 25.57
N ILE A 762 16.85 -16.71 24.61
CA ILE A 762 17.70 -16.45 23.44
C ILE A 762 16.98 -15.52 22.45
N ALA A 763 15.68 -15.70 22.22
CA ALA A 763 14.86 -14.74 21.44
C ALA A 763 14.94 -13.33 22.01
N TRP A 764 14.90 -13.20 23.35
CA TRP A 764 15.09 -11.92 24.03
C TRP A 764 16.40 -11.23 23.66
N THR A 765 17.48 -11.97 23.50
CA THR A 765 18.77 -11.40 23.08
C THR A 765 18.75 -10.85 21.65
N LEU A 766 17.79 -11.26 20.82
CA LEU A 766 17.61 -10.80 19.44
C LEU A 766 16.79 -9.49 19.33
N ARG A 767 16.28 -8.95 20.41
CA ARG A 767 15.60 -7.66 20.44
C ARG A 767 16.52 -6.52 19.97
N ALA A 768 15.91 -5.47 19.43
CA ALA A 768 16.65 -4.28 18.99
C ALA A 768 17.52 -3.68 20.10
N ARG A 769 16.98 -3.67 21.32
CA ARG A 769 17.69 -3.32 22.57
C ARG A 769 17.25 -4.27 23.66
N PRO A 770 18.09 -5.23 24.07
CA PRO A 770 17.75 -6.16 25.15
C PRO A 770 17.41 -5.48 26.49
N GLY A 771 17.98 -4.30 26.74
CA GLY A 771 17.68 -3.46 27.91
C GLY A 771 16.44 -2.58 27.79
N LEU A 772 15.69 -2.63 26.68
CA LEU A 772 14.48 -1.84 26.52
C LEU A 772 13.41 -2.29 27.54
N ALA A 773 12.82 -1.31 28.24
CA ALA A 773 11.84 -1.58 29.28
C ALA A 773 10.77 -2.56 28.77
N TRP A 774 10.54 -3.63 29.51
CA TRP A 774 9.50 -4.65 29.25
C TRP A 774 8.12 -4.06 28.99
N ARG A 775 7.83 -2.85 29.50
CA ARG A 775 6.58 -2.12 29.31
C ARG A 775 6.30 -1.73 27.84
N ARG A 776 7.30 -1.68 26.98
CA ARG A 776 7.11 -1.32 25.56
C ARG A 776 6.77 -2.51 24.67
N ASN A 777 7.03 -3.72 25.15
CA ASN A 777 6.62 -4.95 24.45
C ASN A 777 6.24 -5.99 25.50
N VAL A 778 4.94 -6.07 25.81
CA VAL A 778 4.38 -6.97 26.82
C VAL A 778 4.36 -8.43 26.32
N ALA A 779 4.44 -8.66 25.01
CA ALA A 779 4.35 -9.99 24.44
C ALA A 779 5.55 -10.88 24.86
N PHE A 780 6.78 -10.35 24.92
CA PHE A 780 7.93 -11.12 25.38
C PHE A 780 7.81 -11.59 26.84
N PRO A 781 7.48 -10.73 27.83
CA PRO A 781 7.25 -11.18 29.18
C PRO A 781 6.08 -12.18 29.30
N ALA A 782 5.00 -11.98 28.56
CA ALA A 782 3.89 -12.92 28.54
C ALA A 782 4.31 -14.28 28.00
N TRP A 783 5.06 -14.31 26.90
CA TRP A 783 5.64 -15.52 26.32
C TRP A 783 6.61 -16.21 27.30
N ALA A 784 7.48 -15.46 27.98
CA ALA A 784 8.37 -15.98 28.99
C ALA A 784 7.61 -16.61 30.18
N LEU A 785 6.50 -15.97 30.63
CA LEU A 785 5.68 -16.51 31.69
C LEU A 785 4.98 -17.81 31.26
N ILE A 786 4.43 -17.84 30.05
CA ILE A 786 3.80 -19.07 29.49
C ILE A 786 4.85 -20.16 29.36
N ALA A 787 6.08 -19.86 28.86
CA ALA A 787 7.17 -20.82 28.77
C ALA A 787 7.52 -21.42 30.14
N ALA A 788 7.75 -20.55 31.14
CA ALA A 788 8.09 -20.97 32.48
C ALA A 788 6.97 -21.81 33.14
N ALA A 789 5.73 -21.38 32.95
CA ALA A 789 4.55 -22.11 33.47
C ALA A 789 4.40 -23.49 32.78
N SER A 790 4.53 -23.55 31.45
CA SER A 790 4.46 -24.80 30.69
C SER A 790 5.61 -25.73 31.07
N ALA A 791 6.85 -25.24 31.17
CA ALA A 791 8.00 -26.01 31.62
C ALA A 791 7.80 -26.54 33.05
N ALA A 792 7.27 -25.74 33.96
CA ALA A 792 6.97 -26.15 35.34
C ALA A 792 5.85 -27.19 35.38
N VAL A 793 4.75 -27.00 34.69
CA VAL A 793 3.63 -27.95 34.65
C VAL A 793 4.06 -29.30 34.07
N LEU A 794 4.73 -29.30 32.91
CA LEU A 794 5.16 -30.52 32.24
C LEU A 794 6.24 -31.30 33.02
N SER A 795 7.18 -30.57 33.68
CA SER A 795 8.37 -31.18 34.26
C SER A 795 8.30 -31.39 35.78
N LEU A 796 7.41 -30.70 36.50
CA LEU A 796 7.31 -30.78 37.97
C LEU A 796 6.00 -31.43 38.44
N THR A 797 5.07 -31.74 37.55
CA THR A 797 3.80 -32.36 37.91
C THR A 797 3.58 -33.65 37.10
N THR A 798 2.62 -34.46 37.53
CA THR A 798 2.23 -35.70 36.84
C THR A 798 1.43 -35.43 35.55
N ALA A 799 1.10 -34.15 35.27
CA ALA A 799 0.41 -33.78 34.02
C ALA A 799 1.26 -34.07 32.77
N GLY A 800 2.59 -33.97 32.85
CA GLY A 800 3.52 -34.31 31.76
C GLY A 800 3.56 -35.80 31.43
N ALA A 801 3.17 -36.68 32.36
CA ALA A 801 3.22 -38.15 32.13
C ALA A 801 2.32 -38.60 30.98
N THR A 802 1.23 -37.88 30.69
CA THR A 802 0.37 -38.15 29.52
C THR A 802 1.06 -37.90 28.18
N LEU A 803 2.10 -37.05 28.20
CA LEU A 803 2.93 -36.71 27.05
C LEU A 803 4.30 -37.43 27.10
N GLY A 804 4.52 -38.40 28.00
CA GLY A 804 5.81 -39.08 28.13
C GLY A 804 6.90 -38.24 28.78
N VAL A 805 6.54 -37.24 29.57
CA VAL A 805 7.45 -36.36 30.29
C VAL A 805 7.38 -36.69 31.79
N ASP A 806 8.42 -37.27 32.36
CA ASP A 806 8.50 -37.61 33.77
C ASP A 806 8.87 -36.39 34.63
N PRO A 807 8.33 -36.30 35.86
CA PRO A 807 8.68 -35.24 36.78
C PRO A 807 10.19 -35.18 37.08
N LEU A 808 10.77 -34.01 36.97
CA LEU A 808 12.17 -33.75 37.23
C LEU A 808 12.47 -33.78 38.74
N ASN A 809 13.56 -34.44 39.11
CA ASN A 809 14.11 -34.28 40.44
C ASN A 809 14.88 -32.94 40.59
N ALA A 810 15.15 -32.51 41.81
CA ALA A 810 15.79 -31.27 42.14
C ALA A 810 17.17 -31.08 41.50
N TRP A 811 17.87 -32.14 41.19
CA TRP A 811 19.16 -32.10 40.55
C TRP A 811 19.03 -31.90 39.04
N ALA A 812 18.12 -32.62 38.39
CA ALA A 812 17.82 -32.45 36.99
C ALA A 812 17.33 -31.02 36.70
N VAL A 813 16.52 -30.43 37.57
CA VAL A 813 16.11 -29.03 37.49
C VAL A 813 17.34 -28.10 37.52
N ARG A 814 18.29 -28.33 38.49
CA ARG A 814 19.50 -27.52 38.58
C ARG A 814 20.37 -27.61 37.33
N VAL A 815 20.52 -28.81 36.76
CA VAL A 815 21.25 -29.04 35.53
C VAL A 815 20.59 -28.30 34.38
N THR A 816 19.26 -28.45 34.20
CA THR A 816 18.48 -27.79 33.14
C THR A 816 18.63 -26.29 33.21
N VAL A 817 18.44 -25.69 34.39
CA VAL A 817 18.58 -24.24 34.56
C VAL A 817 20.00 -23.76 34.34
N GLY A 818 21.00 -24.50 34.87
CA GLY A 818 22.42 -24.12 34.72
C GLY A 818 22.92 -24.18 33.29
N VAL A 819 22.55 -25.22 32.55
CA VAL A 819 22.95 -25.41 31.15
C VAL A 819 22.19 -24.43 30.25
N ALA A 820 20.87 -24.19 30.49
CA ALA A 820 20.12 -23.20 29.78
C ALA A 820 20.74 -21.79 29.98
N ALA A 821 21.09 -21.42 31.23
CA ALA A 821 21.78 -20.17 31.53
C ALA A 821 23.12 -20.04 30.79
N ALA A 822 23.91 -21.10 30.67
CA ALA A 822 25.13 -21.11 29.90
C ALA A 822 24.91 -20.88 28.41
N GLY A 823 23.86 -21.51 27.82
CA GLY A 823 23.47 -21.26 26.43
C GLY A 823 23.07 -19.80 26.19
N VAL A 824 22.30 -19.21 27.12
CA VAL A 824 21.93 -17.78 27.05
C VAL A 824 23.19 -16.88 27.16
N ALA A 825 24.13 -17.23 28.06
CA ALA A 825 25.38 -16.49 28.19
C ALA A 825 26.19 -16.51 26.88
N ILE A 826 26.22 -17.67 26.20
CA ILE A 826 26.87 -17.82 24.87
C ILE A 826 26.17 -16.90 23.85
N ALA A 827 24.86 -16.87 23.81
CA ALA A 827 24.12 -15.98 22.91
C ALA A 827 24.46 -14.50 23.16
N VAL A 828 24.47 -14.08 24.42
CA VAL A 828 24.81 -12.70 24.81
C VAL A 828 26.27 -12.36 24.44
N ALA A 829 27.20 -13.20 24.81
CA ALA A 829 28.63 -12.99 24.52
C ALA A 829 28.91 -12.94 23.02
N GLY A 830 28.34 -13.88 22.25
CA GLY A 830 28.45 -13.91 20.80
C GLY A 830 27.90 -12.65 20.15
N ARG A 831 26.77 -12.11 20.63
CA ARG A 831 26.22 -10.85 20.14
C ARG A 831 27.10 -9.65 20.45
N VAL A 832 27.64 -9.58 21.64
CA VAL A 832 28.56 -8.51 22.00
C VAL A 832 29.80 -8.57 21.09
N ALA A 833 30.34 -9.77 20.85
CA ALA A 833 31.47 -9.96 19.93
C ALA A 833 31.13 -9.52 18.50
N LEU A 834 29.97 -9.93 17.97
CA LEU A 834 29.49 -9.50 16.64
C LEU A 834 29.22 -7.99 16.55
N SER A 835 28.81 -7.35 17.63
CA SER A 835 28.62 -5.90 17.66
C SER A 835 29.95 -5.13 17.70
N LEU A 836 30.97 -5.67 18.36
CA LEU A 836 32.31 -5.08 18.43
C LEU A 836 33.04 -5.22 17.09
N SER A 837 32.96 -6.37 16.43
CA SER A 837 33.59 -6.59 15.11
C SER A 837 33.03 -5.71 13.99
N ARG A 838 31.87 -5.09 14.17
CA ARG A 838 31.28 -4.14 13.23
C ARG A 838 31.66 -2.68 13.48
N ARG A 839 32.25 -2.40 14.65
CA ARG A 839 32.74 -1.05 14.98
C ARG A 839 34.22 -0.87 14.64
N LEU A 840 34.94 -1.98 14.43
CA LEU A 840 36.27 -2.06 13.87
C LEU A 840 36.24 -2.21 12.34
#